data_e70691e551cf968e7edf4887a1408e44
#
_entry.id   e70691e551cf968e7edf4887a1408e44
#
_cell.length_a   1.000
_cell.length_b   1.000
_cell.length_c   1.000
_cell.angle_alpha   90.00
_cell.angle_beta   90.00
_cell.angle_gamma   90.00
#
_symmetry.space_group_name_H-M   'P 1'
#
loop_
_entity.id
_entity.type
_entity.pdbx_description
1 polymer ?
#
loop_
_entity_poly.entity_id
_entity_poly.type
_entity_poly.pdbx_seq_one_letter_code
_entity_poly.pdbx_strand_id
1 'polypeptide(L)'
;MCGLSPTPLLAVLGLAGLFLAAGGPSAADPTPFDLVGPTLEITVDRAGKTLPVAETPNLSEGDYLWVKADLPASHSAHYLLVVAFLRGATDPPPQSWFYRSETWKPKAGAGLKVEVPQGAQQALVFLAPETGGDFNTLVGAVRGRPGAFVRASQDLNQANLDHARLDAYLAGVRETSQADPARLQTVAPLLARSLAIKLDSPCLSKPPALQASCLTQGQESLVLSDEHGASLAQKLTSGSMGDLVQQLSVAPQAGAGAYSPYVGAVMDIVRVLDTIHTAQYQYLPALGTPRGDKLSLLLNAPPAFHNPKSVLVAALPAVGPAQPPSVRATDPAAAYCADQKPLVLPADGAPLVFATAYAHDLRLALKSADGVTLDLPLTVDAARGGFVADTSGFDPSRLGAVVEGSVQGSWGFDALSGPTFHIQSARAAEPWRIADDDRQTLIAGQSGGVRLEAPGAACVEAVMFRQASGETQQANWKIVHPNELMVEAPSGKAKPGSLTLLVKSYGSPRPQTVALRTFAEPSRLEGFTVHAGDPYGVLTGSHLDEVDGLTLMGVDYKPDPFAASSDRGELPLFATSGRANDRLKPGDDAEAVVTLKDGRRLDVTSSIAAPRPRVTLIAKSVQGPPASAPGRIQLTDRDAVARNAVLTFSVRAQNPASFSGHETIEVTTPGGAFTTTLTLSSGLTLEDPQVAIASLDTGKAFGSSAAGRLRYRIVEDGVAGDWQPLAILVRLPVLRDLRCPTDLGRPCKLSGAGLFLLNALSNDPAFEHAVRVPDGFPGSVLSVPHPVDGRLFVKLRDDPSAVDLVAFAGKASASPSAALAIDPE
;
A
#
# COMPACT_ATOMS: atom_id res chain seq x y z
N MET A 1 36.78 27.82 -25.19
CA MET A 1 37.16 29.22 -25.06
C MET A 1 37.31 29.44 -23.56
N CYS A 2 38.52 29.36 -23.07
CA CYS A 2 39.44 30.42 -22.65
C CYS A 2 38.89 31.24 -21.49
N GLY A 3 39.54 31.40 -20.35
CA GLY A 3 40.90 31.19 -19.89
C GLY A 3 40.96 31.44 -18.37
N LEU A 4 41.82 30.74 -17.66
CA LEU A 4 43.12 31.12 -17.10
C LEU A 4 43.15 32.28 -16.11
N SER A 5 43.37 31.89 -14.83
CA SER A 5 44.36 32.31 -13.80
C SER A 5 44.78 33.81 -13.68
N PRO A 6 45.46 34.27 -12.57
CA PRO A 6 46.25 33.57 -11.54
C PRO A 6 46.21 34.15 -10.10
N THR A 7 46.89 33.44 -9.19
CA THR A 7 47.33 33.81 -7.84
C THR A 7 48.20 35.11 -7.75
N PRO A 8 48.33 35.72 -6.48
CA PRO A 8 49.67 35.60 -5.90
C PRO A 8 49.73 35.29 -4.37
N LEU A 9 50.82 34.64 -4.02
CA LEU A 9 51.44 34.49 -2.71
C LEU A 9 51.63 35.83 -1.96
N LEU A 10 51.48 35.78 -0.62
CA LEU A 10 52.27 36.59 0.30
C LEU A 10 52.46 35.81 1.62
N ALA A 11 53.72 35.56 1.90
CA ALA A 11 54.26 35.00 3.14
C ALA A 11 54.28 36.08 4.22
N VAL A 12 53.92 35.66 5.48
CA VAL A 12 54.40 36.34 6.69
C VAL A 12 54.76 35.31 7.74
N LEU A 13 55.99 35.36 8.14
CA LEU A 13 56.60 34.63 9.26
C LEU A 13 56.00 35.05 10.61
N GLY A 14 55.97 34.10 11.56
CA GLY A 14 56.45 34.36 12.93
C GLY A 14 55.40 34.31 14.02
N LEU A 15 55.35 33.27 14.81
CA LEU A 15 55.71 33.22 16.24
C LEU A 15 55.39 31.82 16.80
N ALA A 16 56.45 31.14 17.22
CA ALA A 16 56.38 29.93 17.99
C ALA A 16 55.86 30.24 19.39
N GLY A 17 54.65 29.80 19.68
CA GLY A 17 54.10 29.74 21.06
C GLY A 17 54.05 28.30 21.50
N LEU A 18 55.00 27.90 22.38
CA LEU A 18 54.97 26.65 23.13
C LEU A 18 53.75 26.63 24.05
N PHE A 19 52.69 25.98 23.63
CA PHE A 19 51.64 25.52 24.57
C PHE A 19 52.03 24.13 25.03
N LEU A 20 52.56 24.01 26.25
CA LEU A 20 52.56 22.80 27.02
C LEU A 20 51.09 22.40 27.26
N ALA A 21 50.58 21.53 26.44
CA ALA A 21 49.35 20.81 26.74
C ALA A 21 49.67 19.85 27.94
N ALA A 22 49.25 20.25 29.14
CA ALA A 22 49.07 19.31 30.21
C ALA A 22 48.07 18.24 29.76
N GLY A 23 48.60 17.07 29.42
CA GLY A 23 47.77 15.90 29.17
C GLY A 23 47.11 15.51 30.51
N GLY A 24 45.82 15.91 30.64
CA GLY A 24 44.96 15.30 31.63
C GLY A 24 44.87 13.77 31.35
N PRO A 25 44.70 12.97 32.39
CA PRO A 25 44.53 11.52 32.16
C PRO A 25 43.37 11.33 31.25
N SER A 26 43.66 10.83 30.05
CA SER A 26 42.65 10.33 29.12
C SER A 26 41.89 9.26 29.88
N ALA A 27 40.61 9.51 30.21
CA ALA A 27 39.76 8.47 30.74
C ALA A 27 39.73 7.39 29.62
N ALA A 28 40.35 6.25 29.94
CA ALA A 28 40.32 5.12 29.02
C ALA A 28 38.85 4.75 28.72
N ASP A 29 38.55 4.62 27.46
CA ASP A 29 37.25 4.08 27.05
C ASP A 29 36.99 2.76 27.77
N PRO A 30 35.78 2.49 28.26
CA PRO A 30 35.46 1.25 28.94
C PRO A 30 35.74 0.09 28.01
N THR A 31 36.67 -0.77 28.46
CA THR A 31 37.04 -1.98 27.74
C THR A 31 35.86 -2.96 27.78
N PRO A 32 35.36 -3.49 26.65
CA PRO A 32 34.27 -4.46 26.65
C PRO A 32 34.68 -5.74 27.37
N PHE A 33 33.71 -6.48 27.92
CA PHE A 33 33.93 -7.79 28.53
C PHE A 33 34.06 -8.86 27.42
N ASP A 34 35.16 -8.89 26.71
CA ASP A 34 35.41 -9.77 25.55
C ASP A 34 36.56 -10.78 25.81
N LEU A 35 37.29 -10.61 26.91
CA LEU A 35 38.35 -11.53 27.23
C LEU A 35 37.82 -12.79 27.92
N VAL A 36 38.09 -13.94 27.30
CA VAL A 36 37.67 -15.22 27.87
C VAL A 36 38.52 -15.55 29.10
N GLY A 37 37.87 -15.65 30.23
CA GLY A 37 38.45 -16.04 31.50
C GLY A 37 38.24 -17.52 31.82
N PRO A 38 38.46 -17.91 33.08
CA PRO A 38 38.22 -19.27 33.56
C PRO A 38 36.75 -19.67 33.44
N THR A 39 36.52 -20.99 33.40
CA THR A 39 35.16 -21.54 33.40
C THR A 39 34.84 -22.15 34.75
N LEU A 40 33.61 -21.96 35.21
CA LEU A 40 33.10 -22.55 36.43
C LEU A 40 32.00 -23.58 36.09
N GLU A 41 32.04 -24.72 36.72
CA GLU A 41 30.95 -25.68 36.74
C GLU A 41 30.23 -25.53 38.08
N ILE A 42 28.92 -25.14 38.00
CA ILE A 42 28.12 -24.79 39.18
C ILE A 42 26.75 -25.45 39.06
N THR A 43 26.45 -26.29 40.03
CA THR A 43 25.10 -26.87 40.18
C THR A 43 24.51 -26.53 41.52
N VAL A 44 23.18 -26.42 41.53
CA VAL A 44 22.37 -26.12 42.70
C VAL A 44 21.48 -27.33 42.97
N ASP A 45 21.54 -27.85 44.19
CA ASP A 45 20.60 -28.87 44.65
C ASP A 45 19.59 -28.26 45.65
N ARG A 46 18.32 -28.39 45.34
CA ARG A 46 17.23 -27.97 46.16
C ARG A 46 16.26 -29.13 46.38
N ALA A 47 16.17 -29.61 47.61
CA ALA A 47 15.29 -30.70 47.99
C ALA A 47 15.45 -31.99 47.16
N GLY A 48 16.72 -32.30 46.76
CA GLY A 48 17.04 -33.49 46.01
C GLY A 48 16.88 -33.38 44.47
N LYS A 49 16.46 -32.21 43.96
CA LYS A 49 16.50 -31.88 42.53
C LYS A 49 17.73 -31.01 42.26
N THR A 50 18.51 -31.40 41.29
CA THR A 50 19.74 -30.69 40.91
C THR A 50 19.56 -29.99 39.57
N LEU A 51 19.89 -28.70 39.48
CA LEU A 51 19.89 -27.91 38.28
C LEU A 51 21.27 -27.22 38.08
N PRO A 52 21.71 -27.00 36.83
CA PRO A 52 22.84 -26.12 36.58
C PRO A 52 22.49 -24.68 36.96
N VAL A 53 23.51 -23.88 37.32
CA VAL A 53 23.28 -22.46 37.67
C VAL A 53 22.68 -21.66 36.51
N ALA A 54 22.92 -22.09 35.27
CA ALA A 54 22.36 -21.53 34.07
C ALA A 54 20.82 -21.62 34.00
N GLU A 55 20.22 -22.56 34.68
CA GLU A 55 18.78 -22.80 34.78
C GLU A 55 18.20 -22.28 36.10
N THR A 56 19.04 -21.72 36.98
CA THR A 56 18.66 -21.31 38.34
C THR A 56 18.58 -19.78 38.46
N PRO A 57 17.42 -19.17 38.42
CA PRO A 57 17.25 -17.71 38.48
C PRO A 57 17.53 -17.12 39.85
N ASN A 58 17.34 -17.88 40.92
CA ASN A 58 17.55 -17.48 42.31
C ASN A 58 18.04 -18.67 43.16
N LEU A 59 18.79 -18.35 44.19
CA LEU A 59 19.13 -19.29 45.26
C LEU A 59 18.13 -19.16 46.41
N SER A 60 17.95 -20.21 47.18
CA SER A 60 17.16 -20.18 48.42
C SER A 60 18.02 -20.64 49.61
N GLU A 61 17.67 -20.20 50.77
CA GLU A 61 18.25 -20.67 52.03
C GLU A 61 18.17 -22.25 52.10
N GLY A 62 19.30 -22.88 52.45
CA GLY A 62 19.39 -24.33 52.53
C GLY A 62 19.67 -25.03 51.19
N ASP A 63 19.78 -24.32 50.07
CA ASP A 63 20.26 -24.91 48.82
C ASP A 63 21.71 -25.37 48.98
N TYR A 64 22.09 -26.47 48.34
CA TYR A 64 23.46 -26.90 48.22
C TYR A 64 24.03 -26.50 46.88
N LEU A 65 25.08 -25.66 46.90
CA LEU A 65 25.86 -25.32 45.73
C LEU A 65 27.06 -26.25 45.62
N TRP A 66 27.26 -26.84 44.45
CA TRP A 66 28.49 -27.48 44.11
C TRP A 66 29.22 -26.64 43.07
N VAL A 67 30.46 -26.21 43.38
CA VAL A 67 31.23 -25.28 42.57
C VAL A 67 32.59 -25.87 42.28
N LYS A 68 32.99 -25.91 41.01
CA LYS A 68 34.29 -26.38 40.57
C LYS A 68 34.86 -25.44 39.51
N ALA A 69 36.12 -25.07 39.64
CA ALA A 69 36.81 -24.33 38.58
C ALA A 69 37.32 -25.32 37.52
N ASP A 70 36.90 -25.12 36.25
CA ASP A 70 37.41 -25.88 35.11
C ASP A 70 38.52 -25.05 34.46
N LEU A 71 39.76 -25.36 34.87
CA LEU A 71 40.97 -24.68 34.39
C LEU A 71 41.65 -25.55 33.33
N PRO A 72 41.99 -24.99 32.15
CA PRO A 72 42.75 -25.75 31.15
C PRO A 72 44.03 -26.30 31.72
N ALA A 73 44.34 -27.55 31.40
CA ALA A 73 45.55 -28.25 31.89
C ALA A 73 46.88 -27.54 31.51
N SER A 74 46.85 -26.67 30.52
CA SER A 74 47.95 -25.80 30.09
C SER A 74 48.19 -24.57 30.98
N HIS A 75 47.24 -24.25 31.89
CA HIS A 75 47.35 -23.11 32.79
C HIS A 75 48.19 -23.52 34.00
N SER A 76 49.37 -22.97 34.11
CA SER A 76 50.24 -23.10 35.32
C SER A 76 49.74 -22.23 36.49
N ALA A 77 48.69 -21.47 36.30
CA ALA A 77 48.14 -20.57 37.33
C ALA A 77 47.28 -21.36 38.31
N HIS A 78 47.62 -21.29 39.57
CA HIS A 78 46.84 -21.85 40.66
C HIS A 78 45.88 -20.77 41.19
N TYR A 79 44.61 -21.11 41.45
CA TYR A 79 43.62 -20.23 42.00
C TYR A 79 43.07 -20.76 43.32
N LEU A 80 42.87 -19.86 44.24
CA LEU A 80 42.03 -20.07 45.41
C LEU A 80 40.61 -19.74 45.02
N LEU A 81 39.74 -20.75 44.95
CA LEU A 81 38.32 -20.60 44.74
C LEU A 81 37.67 -20.29 46.09
N VAL A 82 36.92 -19.19 46.17
CA VAL A 82 36.19 -18.82 47.39
C VAL A 82 34.72 -18.52 47.01
N VAL A 83 33.79 -19.16 47.73
CA VAL A 83 32.38 -18.85 47.68
C VAL A 83 32.05 -18.06 48.96
N ALA A 84 31.46 -16.90 48.77
CA ALA A 84 31.12 -16.03 49.90
C ALA A 84 29.65 -15.62 49.81
N PHE A 85 28.94 -15.72 50.92
CA PHE A 85 27.57 -15.21 51.01
C PHE A 85 27.58 -13.87 51.76
N LEU A 86 26.71 -12.96 51.34
CA LEU A 86 26.60 -11.62 51.90
C LEU A 86 25.19 -11.47 52.48
N ARG A 87 25.10 -10.69 53.59
CA ARG A 87 23.88 -10.45 54.34
C ARG A 87 23.35 -9.08 53.99
N GLY A 88 23.62 -8.20 53.58
CA GLY A 88 23.14 -6.87 53.30
C GLY A 88 24.25 -5.83 53.24
N ALA A 89 23.89 -4.61 52.96
CA ALA A 89 24.86 -3.52 52.73
C ALA A 89 25.58 -3.07 53.99
N THR A 90 24.95 -3.18 55.15
CA THR A 90 25.47 -2.66 56.44
C THR A 90 26.04 -3.72 57.36
N ASP A 91 25.65 -4.98 57.17
CA ASP A 91 26.00 -6.03 58.12
C ASP A 91 27.11 -6.90 57.55
N PRO A 92 28.31 -6.94 58.22
CA PRO A 92 29.38 -7.80 57.80
C PRO A 92 28.99 -9.28 57.85
N PRO A 93 29.22 -10.05 56.79
CA PRO A 93 28.88 -11.47 56.77
C PRO A 93 29.72 -12.21 57.82
N PRO A 94 29.15 -13.25 58.46
CA PRO A 94 29.91 -14.12 59.33
C PRO A 94 31.12 -14.73 58.63
N GLN A 95 32.22 -14.98 59.36
CA GLN A 95 33.40 -15.57 58.79
C GLN A 95 33.14 -17.00 58.26
N SER A 96 32.20 -17.72 58.88
CA SER A 96 31.75 -19.03 58.47
C SER A 96 31.04 -19.09 57.11
N TRP A 97 30.64 -17.92 56.54
CA TRP A 97 30.00 -17.82 55.24
C TRP A 97 30.99 -17.76 54.07
N PHE A 98 32.32 -17.89 54.36
CA PHE A 98 33.39 -17.94 53.38
C PHE A 98 33.92 -19.35 53.26
N TYR A 99 33.66 -19.97 52.15
CA TYR A 99 34.08 -21.34 51.82
C TYR A 99 35.19 -21.26 50.80
N ARG A 100 36.27 -22.10 50.98
CA ARG A 100 37.42 -22.08 50.07
C ARG A 100 37.77 -23.46 49.53
N SER A 101 38.33 -23.52 48.31
CA SER A 101 38.95 -24.65 47.72
C SER A 101 40.22 -24.21 47.01
N GLU A 102 41.30 -24.95 47.21
CA GLU A 102 42.59 -24.69 46.60
C GLU A 102 42.69 -25.55 45.33
N THR A 103 42.57 -24.94 44.12
CA THR A 103 42.42 -25.64 42.84
C THR A 103 43.59 -26.54 42.51
N TRP A 104 44.77 -26.36 43.11
CA TRP A 104 45.99 -27.15 42.91
C TRP A 104 46.04 -28.38 43.81
N LYS A 105 45.17 -28.56 44.79
CA LYS A 105 45.17 -29.77 45.64
C LYS A 105 44.30 -30.87 45.06
N PRO A 106 44.65 -32.12 45.19
CA PRO A 106 43.90 -33.25 44.62
C PRO A 106 42.45 -33.30 45.04
N LYS A 107 42.13 -32.85 46.25
CA LYS A 107 40.77 -32.79 46.79
C LYS A 107 39.91 -31.74 46.08
N ALA A 108 40.46 -30.74 45.43
CA ALA A 108 39.75 -29.73 44.67
C ALA A 108 39.11 -30.31 43.42
N GLY A 109 39.56 -31.40 42.87
CA GLY A 109 38.96 -32.12 41.76
C GLY A 109 37.55 -32.62 42.03
N ALA A 110 37.19 -32.80 43.32
CA ALA A 110 35.83 -33.17 43.74
C ALA A 110 34.84 -32.01 43.79
N GLY A 111 35.30 -30.77 43.55
CA GLY A 111 34.49 -29.55 43.69
C GLY A 111 34.27 -29.11 45.14
N LEU A 112 33.77 -27.91 45.34
CA LEU A 112 33.42 -27.32 46.61
C LEU A 112 31.92 -27.37 46.82
N LYS A 113 31.45 -28.16 47.80
CA LYS A 113 30.05 -28.20 48.20
C LYS A 113 29.78 -27.24 49.34
N VAL A 114 28.83 -26.33 49.20
CA VAL A 114 28.48 -25.34 50.20
C VAL A 114 26.97 -25.24 50.35
N GLU A 115 26.52 -24.98 51.56
CA GLU A 115 25.10 -24.73 51.85
C GLU A 115 24.86 -23.25 51.87
N VAL A 116 23.75 -22.78 51.29
CA VAL A 116 23.30 -21.38 51.33
C VAL A 116 22.85 -21.06 52.77
N PRO A 117 23.56 -20.15 53.47
CA PRO A 117 23.20 -19.88 54.86
C PRO A 117 21.90 -19.14 55.04
N GLN A 118 21.23 -19.37 56.15
CA GLN A 118 20.06 -18.59 56.52
C GLN A 118 20.39 -17.08 56.68
N GLY A 119 19.60 -16.23 56.07
CA GLY A 119 19.75 -14.75 56.05
C GLY A 119 20.77 -14.25 55.02
N ALA A 120 21.30 -15.12 54.16
CA ALA A 120 22.06 -14.71 53.00
C ALA A 120 21.14 -13.99 51.96
N GLN A 121 21.65 -12.92 51.31
CA GLN A 121 20.92 -12.17 50.28
C GLN A 121 21.64 -12.19 48.93
N GLN A 122 23.00 -12.30 48.93
CA GLN A 122 23.81 -12.32 47.75
C GLN A 122 24.88 -13.43 47.89
N ALA A 123 25.34 -13.93 46.76
CA ALA A 123 26.41 -14.88 46.67
C ALA A 123 27.45 -14.45 45.62
N LEU A 124 28.73 -14.57 45.97
CA LEU A 124 29.87 -14.24 45.09
C LEU A 124 30.84 -15.41 45.02
N VAL A 125 31.42 -15.53 43.85
CA VAL A 125 32.57 -16.44 43.66
C VAL A 125 33.80 -15.57 43.38
N PHE A 126 34.86 -15.84 44.12
CA PHE A 126 36.16 -15.25 43.92
C PHE A 126 37.15 -16.31 43.42
N LEU A 127 37.90 -15.92 42.40
CA LEU A 127 39.10 -16.68 41.97
C LEU A 127 40.32 -15.80 42.22
N ALA A 128 41.04 -16.09 43.32
CA ALA A 128 42.26 -15.37 43.72
C ALA A 128 43.51 -16.15 43.31
N PRO A 129 44.52 -15.51 42.70
CA PRO A 129 45.79 -16.21 42.38
C PRO A 129 46.49 -16.71 43.66
N GLU A 130 47.06 -17.94 43.59
CA GLU A 130 47.80 -18.53 44.68
C GLU A 130 48.99 -17.66 45.06
N THR A 131 49.05 -17.27 46.33
CA THR A 131 50.20 -16.50 46.87
C THR A 131 50.39 -16.54 48.37
N GLY A 132 49.91 -17.57 49.00
CA GLY A 132 50.21 -17.84 50.42
C GLY A 132 49.63 -16.82 51.40
N GLY A 133 48.62 -17.24 52.13
CA GLY A 133 48.11 -16.55 53.29
C GLY A 133 46.89 -15.64 53.06
N ASP A 134 46.38 -15.51 51.88
CA ASP A 134 45.58 -14.37 51.50
C ASP A 134 44.03 -14.60 51.58
N PHE A 135 43.57 -15.78 52.01
CA PHE A 135 42.15 -15.97 52.31
C PHE A 135 41.61 -14.96 53.38
N ASN A 136 42.39 -14.78 54.43
CA ASN A 136 42.01 -13.88 55.53
C ASN A 136 41.98 -12.39 55.07
N THR A 137 42.88 -12.02 54.14
CA THR A 137 42.88 -10.70 53.53
C THR A 137 41.62 -10.44 52.72
N LEU A 138 41.20 -11.45 51.88
CA LEU A 138 39.95 -11.38 51.12
C LEU A 138 38.75 -11.32 52.06
N VAL A 139 38.68 -12.19 53.05
CA VAL A 139 37.60 -12.14 54.08
C VAL A 139 37.54 -10.82 54.76
N GLY A 140 38.74 -10.26 55.17
CA GLY A 140 38.84 -8.97 55.78
C GLY A 140 38.36 -7.82 54.91
N ALA A 141 38.68 -7.83 53.62
CA ALA A 141 38.19 -6.84 52.66
C ALA A 141 36.68 -6.87 52.48
N VAL A 142 36.10 -8.09 52.29
CA VAL A 142 34.64 -8.21 52.14
C VAL A 142 33.87 -7.83 53.38
N ARG A 143 34.35 -8.28 54.56
CA ARG A 143 33.74 -7.91 55.85
C ARG A 143 33.95 -6.45 56.24
N GLY A 144 35.06 -5.84 55.81
CA GLY A 144 35.33 -4.43 56.05
C GLY A 144 34.46 -3.47 55.20
N ARG A 145 34.02 -3.91 54.04
CA ARG A 145 33.20 -3.08 53.12
C ARG A 145 32.04 -3.88 52.53
N PRO A 146 31.12 -4.44 53.30
CA PRO A 146 30.10 -5.36 52.83
C PRO A 146 29.17 -4.71 51.81
N GLY A 147 28.81 -3.43 51.99
CA GLY A 147 27.93 -2.69 51.09
C GLY A 147 28.46 -2.56 49.66
N ALA A 148 29.78 -2.39 49.50
CA ALA A 148 30.40 -2.32 48.19
C ALA A 148 30.31 -3.67 47.45
N PHE A 149 30.54 -4.79 48.12
CA PHE A 149 30.45 -6.12 47.53
C PHE A 149 29.01 -6.55 47.27
N VAL A 150 28.04 -6.15 48.14
CA VAL A 150 26.61 -6.35 47.88
C VAL A 150 26.20 -5.62 46.61
N ARG A 151 26.59 -4.35 46.46
CA ARG A 151 26.30 -3.54 45.28
C ARG A 151 26.95 -4.16 44.03
N ALA A 152 28.24 -4.49 44.11
CA ALA A 152 28.94 -5.13 43.00
C ALA A 152 28.26 -6.46 42.59
N SER A 153 27.79 -7.27 43.56
CA SER A 153 27.05 -8.50 43.28
C SER A 153 25.74 -8.23 42.54
N GLN A 154 24.98 -7.24 42.98
CA GLN A 154 23.70 -6.87 42.33
C GLN A 154 23.94 -6.37 40.92
N ASP A 155 24.91 -5.47 40.74
CA ASP A 155 25.20 -4.85 39.44
C ASP A 155 25.77 -5.90 38.47
N LEU A 156 26.63 -6.81 38.93
CA LEU A 156 27.13 -7.95 38.14
C LEU A 156 26.00 -8.88 37.72
N ASN A 157 25.08 -9.18 38.62
CA ASN A 157 23.95 -10.05 38.30
C ASN A 157 23.06 -9.42 37.25
N GLN A 158 22.75 -8.12 37.41
CA GLN A 158 21.97 -7.38 36.41
C GLN A 158 22.73 -7.32 35.07
N ALA A 159 24.02 -7.05 35.08
CA ALA A 159 24.84 -7.00 33.87
C ALA A 159 24.89 -8.37 33.15
N ASN A 160 24.90 -9.49 33.88
CA ASN A 160 24.82 -10.83 33.31
C ASN A 160 23.50 -11.04 32.54
N LEU A 161 22.38 -10.61 33.14
CA LEU A 161 21.05 -10.73 32.54
C LEU A 161 20.91 -9.85 31.27
N ASP A 162 21.43 -8.62 31.35
CA ASP A 162 21.40 -7.69 30.23
C ASP A 162 22.32 -8.18 29.09
N HIS A 163 23.49 -8.70 29.44
CA HIS A 163 24.42 -9.32 28.48
C HIS A 163 23.78 -10.52 27.77
N ALA A 164 23.09 -11.40 28.50
CA ALA A 164 22.39 -12.53 27.92
C ALA A 164 21.32 -12.08 26.89
N ARG A 165 20.59 -11.00 27.15
CA ARG A 165 19.60 -10.43 26.22
C ARG A 165 20.26 -9.86 24.96
N LEU A 166 21.36 -9.13 25.13
CA LEU A 166 22.15 -8.59 24.01
C LEU A 166 22.75 -9.69 23.15
N ASP A 167 23.35 -10.69 23.77
CA ASP A 167 23.93 -11.85 23.07
C ASP A 167 22.88 -12.62 22.28
N ALA A 168 21.70 -12.86 22.85
CA ALA A 168 20.61 -13.52 22.17
C ALA A 168 20.13 -12.71 20.95
N TYR A 169 20.04 -11.38 21.08
CA TYR A 169 19.70 -10.48 19.97
C TYR A 169 20.74 -10.52 18.85
N LEU A 170 22.02 -10.35 19.21
CA LEU A 170 23.11 -10.34 18.24
C LEU A 170 23.27 -11.69 17.54
N ALA A 171 23.06 -12.78 18.28
CA ALA A 171 23.07 -14.13 17.72
C ALA A 171 21.91 -14.31 16.72
N GLY A 172 20.70 -13.91 17.09
CA GLY A 172 19.52 -14.00 16.22
C GLY A 172 19.63 -13.16 14.95
N VAL A 173 20.15 -11.92 15.04
CA VAL A 173 20.42 -11.06 13.87
C VAL A 173 21.46 -11.74 12.97
N ARG A 174 22.52 -12.27 13.53
CA ARG A 174 23.61 -12.93 12.79
C ARG A 174 23.13 -14.18 12.08
N GLU A 175 22.43 -15.05 12.79
CA GLU A 175 21.87 -16.30 12.26
C GLU A 175 20.87 -16.02 11.13
N THR A 176 19.96 -15.07 11.34
CA THR A 176 18.99 -14.67 10.31
C THR A 176 19.67 -14.11 9.07
N SER A 177 20.69 -13.25 9.26
CA SER A 177 21.42 -12.65 8.13
C SER A 177 22.23 -13.69 7.35
N GLN A 178 22.78 -14.71 8.01
CA GLN A 178 23.49 -15.80 7.34
C GLN A 178 22.55 -16.72 6.55
N ALA A 179 21.34 -16.97 7.06
CA ALA A 179 20.35 -17.82 6.40
C ALA A 179 19.65 -17.08 5.24
N ASP A 180 19.17 -15.89 5.47
CA ASP A 180 18.49 -15.05 4.48
C ASP A 180 18.45 -13.58 4.96
N PRO A 181 19.31 -12.70 4.41
CA PRO A 181 19.36 -11.30 4.81
C PRO A 181 18.03 -10.53 4.64
N ALA A 182 17.18 -10.93 3.67
CA ALA A 182 15.92 -10.26 3.44
C ALA A 182 14.90 -10.45 4.58
N ARG A 183 15.04 -11.54 5.34
CA ARG A 183 14.17 -11.83 6.49
C ARG A 183 14.45 -10.94 7.69
N LEU A 184 15.54 -10.20 7.73
CA LEU A 184 15.84 -9.29 8.84
C LEU A 184 14.76 -8.22 9.04
N GLN A 185 14.08 -7.78 7.98
CA GLN A 185 12.98 -6.83 8.10
C GLN A 185 11.83 -7.34 8.98
N THR A 186 11.59 -8.65 8.96
CA THR A 186 10.52 -9.29 9.74
C THR A 186 11.00 -9.84 11.07
N VAL A 187 12.22 -10.35 11.12
CA VAL A 187 12.76 -11.04 12.31
C VAL A 187 13.34 -10.04 13.33
N ALA A 188 14.05 -8.99 12.91
CA ALA A 188 14.64 -8.04 13.84
C ALA A 188 13.64 -7.33 14.76
N PRO A 189 12.44 -6.93 14.31
CA PRO A 189 11.39 -6.42 15.21
C PRO A 189 10.88 -7.45 16.21
N LEU A 190 10.80 -8.73 15.84
CA LEU A 190 10.41 -9.81 16.74
C LEU A 190 11.47 -10.04 17.81
N LEU A 191 12.74 -10.15 17.43
CA LEU A 191 13.88 -10.25 18.35
C LEU A 191 13.91 -9.07 19.33
N ALA A 192 13.79 -7.84 18.81
CA ALA A 192 13.81 -6.64 19.63
C ALA A 192 12.68 -6.62 20.67
N ARG A 193 11.47 -7.02 20.26
CA ARG A 193 10.31 -7.11 21.16
C ARG A 193 10.51 -8.21 22.20
N SER A 194 10.85 -9.43 21.79
CA SER A 194 10.97 -10.58 22.69
C SER A 194 12.07 -10.38 23.73
N LEU A 195 13.16 -9.71 23.36
CA LEU A 195 14.31 -9.45 24.21
C LEU A 195 14.28 -8.08 24.89
N ALA A 196 13.23 -7.29 24.64
CA ALA A 196 13.06 -5.92 25.11
C ALA A 196 14.28 -5.04 24.79
N ILE A 197 14.68 -5.03 23.54
CA ILE A 197 15.77 -4.20 23.00
C ILE A 197 15.19 -3.11 22.12
N LYS A 198 15.70 -1.89 22.22
CA LYS A 198 15.30 -0.78 21.38
C LYS A 198 15.84 -0.99 19.96
N LEU A 199 14.92 -1.20 19.02
CA LEU A 199 15.27 -1.41 17.61
C LEU A 199 15.67 -0.11 16.93
N ASP A 200 16.80 -0.11 16.24
CA ASP A 200 17.17 0.96 15.32
C ASP A 200 16.45 0.77 13.97
N SER A 201 15.23 1.31 13.88
CA SER A 201 14.38 1.16 12.71
C SER A 201 14.98 1.70 11.40
N PRO A 202 15.76 2.80 11.36
CA PRO A 202 16.51 3.25 10.19
C PRO A 202 17.41 2.17 9.57
N CYS A 203 17.95 1.24 10.37
CA CYS A 203 18.76 0.13 9.84
C CYS A 203 17.97 -0.78 8.90
N LEU A 204 16.68 -0.98 9.14
CA LEU A 204 15.83 -1.83 8.31
C LEU A 204 15.50 -1.21 6.94
N SER A 205 15.68 0.09 6.78
CA SER A 205 15.51 0.79 5.50
C SER A 205 16.72 0.65 4.57
N LYS A 206 17.85 0.11 5.07
CA LYS A 206 19.05 -0.15 4.26
C LYS A 206 18.89 -1.40 3.39
N PRO A 207 19.70 -1.54 2.33
CA PRO A 207 19.75 -2.78 1.57
C PRO A 207 19.99 -4.01 2.46
N PRO A 208 19.37 -5.17 2.19
CA PRO A 208 19.42 -6.34 3.08
C PRO A 208 20.84 -6.75 3.53
N ALA A 209 21.82 -6.66 2.65
CA ALA A 209 23.22 -6.98 2.94
C ALA A 209 23.88 -6.06 3.99
N LEU A 210 23.34 -4.86 4.21
CA LEU A 210 23.86 -3.87 5.15
C LEU A 210 23.04 -3.77 6.45
N GLN A 211 21.89 -4.43 6.51
CA GLN A 211 21.00 -4.37 7.68
C GLN A 211 21.64 -4.99 8.91
N ALA A 212 22.21 -6.18 8.78
CA ALA A 212 22.85 -6.88 9.91
C ALA A 212 24.02 -6.07 10.50
N SER A 213 24.93 -5.57 9.67
CA SER A 213 26.04 -4.74 10.14
C SER A 213 25.55 -3.45 10.82
N CYS A 214 24.49 -2.83 10.33
CA CYS A 214 23.89 -1.66 10.96
C CYS A 214 23.24 -1.99 12.32
N LEU A 215 22.46 -3.07 12.38
CA LEU A 215 21.78 -3.50 13.62
C LEU A 215 22.73 -3.98 14.71
N THR A 216 23.94 -4.41 14.34
CA THR A 216 24.99 -4.87 15.27
C THR A 216 26.09 -3.85 15.51
N GLN A 217 26.09 -2.74 14.76
CA GLN A 217 27.03 -1.64 14.93
C GLN A 217 26.73 -0.89 16.23
N GLY A 218 27.74 -0.68 17.05
CA GLY A 218 27.57 0.02 18.31
C GLY A 218 26.82 -0.80 19.37
N GLN A 219 27.31 -2.03 19.62
CA GLN A 219 26.75 -2.92 20.68
C GLN A 219 26.59 -2.20 22.01
N GLU A 220 27.47 -1.22 22.29
CA GLU A 220 27.46 -0.35 23.45
C GLU A 220 26.28 0.63 23.46
N SER A 221 25.69 0.91 22.29
CA SER A 221 24.53 1.83 22.15
C SER A 221 23.17 1.13 22.11
N LEU A 222 23.16 -0.22 22.14
CA LEU A 222 21.88 -0.95 22.20
C LEU A 222 21.24 -0.72 23.55
N VAL A 223 20.13 0.02 23.52
CA VAL A 223 19.38 0.41 24.72
C VAL A 223 18.31 -0.63 24.97
N LEU A 224 18.25 -1.12 26.20
CA LEU A 224 17.15 -1.96 26.66
C LEU A 224 15.88 -1.11 26.75
N SER A 225 14.75 -1.62 26.24
CA SER A 225 13.50 -0.88 26.15
C SER A 225 12.56 -1.05 27.35
N ASP A 226 13.04 -1.70 28.40
CA ASP A 226 12.24 -1.93 29.60
C ASP A 226 12.03 -0.64 30.37
N GLU A 227 10.86 -0.06 30.30
CA GLU A 227 10.45 0.99 31.25
C GLU A 227 10.37 0.46 32.69
N HIS A 228 10.37 -0.85 32.89
CA HIS A 228 10.39 -1.53 34.18
C HIS A 228 11.80 -1.89 34.67
N GLY A 229 12.84 -1.52 33.91
CA GLY A 229 14.26 -1.58 34.35
C GLY A 229 14.65 -0.58 35.42
N ALA A 230 13.66 -0.05 36.19
CA ALA A 230 13.91 0.37 37.56
C ALA A 230 14.38 -0.87 38.30
N SER A 231 15.67 -1.09 38.24
CA SER A 231 16.35 -2.21 38.87
C SER A 231 15.83 -2.37 40.30
N LEU A 232 15.83 -3.61 40.80
CA LEU A 232 15.58 -3.85 42.21
C LEU A 232 16.42 -2.86 43.10
N ALA A 233 17.59 -2.46 42.60
CA ALA A 233 18.43 -1.40 43.17
C ALA A 233 17.69 -0.05 43.28
N GLN A 234 16.93 0.36 42.30
CA GLN A 234 16.13 1.62 42.33
C GLN A 234 14.92 1.54 43.25
N LYS A 235 14.32 0.35 43.42
CA LYS A 235 13.26 0.11 44.40
C LYS A 235 13.78 0.04 45.84
N LEU A 236 15.04 -0.36 46.04
CA LEU A 236 15.68 -0.41 47.36
C LEU A 236 16.35 0.93 47.76
N THR A 237 16.62 1.83 46.81
CA THR A 237 17.18 3.15 47.01
C THR A 237 16.14 4.29 47.00
N SER A 238 14.85 3.99 46.94
CA SER A 238 13.77 4.99 47.10
C SER A 238 13.65 5.57 48.55
N GLY A 239 14.70 5.42 49.36
CA GLY A 239 14.90 6.25 50.51
C GLY A 239 15.67 7.51 50.15
N SER A 240 15.55 8.56 50.91
CA SER A 240 16.00 9.95 50.73
C SER A 240 17.46 10.22 50.25
N MET A 241 18.21 9.20 49.84
CA MET A 241 19.55 9.31 49.28
C MET A 241 19.57 9.07 47.76
N GLY A 242 18.47 8.57 47.16
CA GLY A 242 18.36 8.30 45.70
C GLY A 242 18.40 9.56 44.83
N ASP A 243 17.85 10.67 45.35
CA ASP A 243 17.80 11.95 44.62
C ASP A 243 19.18 12.57 44.42
N LEU A 244 20.11 12.32 45.35
CA LEU A 244 21.46 12.88 45.27
C LEU A 244 22.35 12.17 44.23
N VAL A 245 22.15 10.87 44.07
CA VAL A 245 22.87 10.04 43.07
C VAL A 245 22.33 10.30 41.64
N GLN A 246 21.03 10.52 41.52
CA GLN A 246 20.41 10.87 40.24
C GLN A 246 20.82 12.26 39.75
N GLN A 247 20.99 13.24 40.64
CA GLN A 247 21.49 14.59 40.30
C GLN A 247 22.97 14.60 39.91
N LEU A 248 23.79 13.69 40.42
CA LEU A 248 25.20 13.57 40.05
C LEU A 248 25.39 12.85 38.69
N SER A 249 24.47 11.95 38.31
CA SER A 249 24.53 11.22 37.03
C SER A 249 24.06 12.07 35.83
N VAL A 250 23.37 13.18 36.06
CA VAL A 250 22.83 14.07 35.02
C VAL A 250 23.69 15.33 34.83
N ALA A 251 24.75 15.51 35.59
CA ALA A 251 25.61 16.65 35.45
C ALA A 251 26.39 16.64 34.11
N PRO A 252 26.34 17.75 33.33
CA PRO A 252 27.02 17.81 32.02
C PRO A 252 28.54 17.65 32.04
N GLN A 253 29.14 17.68 33.22
CA GLN A 253 30.58 17.51 33.43
C GLN A 253 31.05 16.05 33.54
N ALA A 254 30.10 15.07 33.53
CA ALA A 254 30.42 13.67 33.58
C ALA A 254 30.52 13.03 32.17
N GLY A 255 30.64 13.84 31.10
CA GLY A 255 30.79 13.33 29.75
C GLY A 255 29.60 12.49 29.31
N ALA A 256 28.38 13.02 29.46
CA ALA A 256 27.14 12.37 29.08
C ALA A 256 27.00 12.27 27.55
N GLY A 257 27.80 11.42 26.91
CA GLY A 257 27.52 10.78 25.65
C GLY A 257 26.71 9.52 25.97
N ALA A 258 25.63 9.32 25.28
CA ALA A 258 24.61 8.29 25.43
C ALA A 258 25.19 6.88 25.56
N TYR A 259 25.57 6.47 26.76
CA TYR A 259 25.90 5.08 27.06
C TYR A 259 24.60 4.30 27.34
N SER A 260 24.54 3.04 26.87
CA SER A 260 23.44 2.16 27.25
C SER A 260 23.43 1.95 28.77
N PRO A 261 22.27 1.67 29.41
CA PRO A 261 22.22 1.33 30.84
C PRO A 261 23.16 0.19 31.23
N TYR A 262 23.42 -0.75 30.31
CA TYR A 262 24.37 -1.85 30.47
C TYR A 262 25.80 -1.34 30.62
N VAL A 263 26.26 -0.44 29.74
CA VAL A 263 27.61 0.15 29.82
C VAL A 263 27.74 1.02 31.07
N GLY A 264 26.70 1.74 31.45
CA GLY A 264 26.66 2.50 32.71
C GLY A 264 26.84 1.60 33.93
N ALA A 265 26.09 0.49 33.99
CA ALA A 265 26.19 -0.49 35.07
C ALA A 265 27.58 -1.13 35.14
N VAL A 266 28.17 -1.51 33.99
CA VAL A 266 29.53 -2.03 33.91
C VAL A 266 30.56 -1.02 34.41
N MET A 267 30.44 0.24 34.02
CA MET A 267 31.36 1.29 34.50
C MET A 267 31.26 1.52 36.03
N ASP A 268 30.05 1.46 36.57
CA ASP A 268 29.84 1.60 38.01
C ASP A 268 30.43 0.41 38.79
N ILE A 269 30.27 -0.81 38.26
CA ILE A 269 30.90 -2.02 38.84
C ILE A 269 32.41 -1.86 38.90
N VAL A 270 33.05 -1.45 37.82
CA VAL A 270 34.52 -1.28 37.77
C VAL A 270 34.92 -0.20 38.78
N ARG A 271 34.25 0.94 38.84
CA ARG A 271 34.52 2.01 39.79
C ARG A 271 34.37 1.56 41.26
N VAL A 272 33.30 0.82 41.56
CA VAL A 272 33.04 0.32 42.92
C VAL A 272 34.13 -0.65 43.33
N LEU A 273 34.51 -1.57 42.47
CA LEU A 273 35.56 -2.55 42.78
C LEU A 273 36.97 -1.92 42.85
N ASP A 274 37.22 -0.90 42.04
CA ASP A 274 38.48 -0.13 42.09
C ASP A 274 38.68 0.63 43.42
N THR A 275 37.59 1.07 44.04
CA THR A 275 37.67 1.70 45.38
C THR A 275 38.06 0.76 46.50
N ILE A 276 38.06 -0.57 46.23
CA ILE A 276 38.32 -1.59 47.29
C ILE A 276 39.73 -2.18 47.16
N HIS A 277 40.54 -1.72 46.19
CA HIS A 277 41.88 -2.27 46.00
C HIS A 277 42.73 -2.17 47.29
N THR A 278 43.57 -3.12 47.48
CA THR A 278 44.57 -3.15 48.56
C THR A 278 45.97 -3.18 47.93
N ALA A 279 47.03 -3.02 48.74
CA ALA A 279 48.42 -3.17 48.23
C ALA A 279 48.70 -4.57 47.63
N GLN A 280 47.89 -5.56 47.97
CA GLN A 280 48.02 -6.95 47.52
C GLN A 280 47.02 -7.35 46.46
N TYR A 281 45.78 -6.85 46.49
CA TYR A 281 44.66 -7.24 45.60
C TYR A 281 43.96 -6.06 44.97
N GLN A 282 43.68 -6.24 43.69
CA GLN A 282 42.70 -5.55 42.92
C GLN A 282 41.55 -6.48 42.56
N TYR A 283 40.30 -6.01 42.58
CA TYR A 283 39.14 -6.85 42.28
C TYR A 283 38.68 -6.60 40.83
N LEU A 284 38.73 -7.67 40.01
CA LEU A 284 38.39 -7.61 38.61
C LEU A 284 37.00 -8.21 38.42
N PRO A 285 36.00 -7.44 37.95
CA PRO A 285 34.69 -7.99 37.69
C PRO A 285 34.72 -8.98 36.55
N ALA A 286 33.93 -10.04 36.68
CA ALA A 286 33.80 -11.09 35.66
C ALA A 286 32.32 -11.33 35.40
N LEU A 287 31.89 -11.22 34.12
CA LEU A 287 30.54 -11.57 33.70
C LEU A 287 30.44 -13.08 33.49
N GLY A 288 29.38 -13.66 34.00
CA GLY A 288 29.12 -15.09 33.85
C GLY A 288 28.23 -15.37 32.65
N THR A 289 28.75 -15.94 31.61
CA THR A 289 27.99 -16.37 30.44
C THR A 289 27.74 -17.87 30.48
N PRO A 290 26.48 -18.33 30.55
CA PRO A 290 26.15 -19.73 30.55
C PRO A 290 26.56 -20.43 29.23
N ARG A 291 27.18 -21.60 29.32
CA ARG A 291 27.49 -22.49 28.18
C ARG A 291 27.19 -23.93 28.56
N GLY A 292 25.97 -24.38 28.33
CA GLY A 292 25.46 -25.64 28.79
C GLY A 292 25.43 -25.70 30.34
N ASP A 293 26.07 -26.66 30.94
CA ASP A 293 26.23 -26.84 32.39
C ASP A 293 27.32 -25.99 33.04
N LYS A 294 28.06 -25.21 32.25
CA LYS A 294 29.20 -24.38 32.67
C LYS A 294 28.92 -22.90 32.57
N LEU A 295 29.58 -22.15 33.44
CA LEU A 295 29.58 -20.69 33.43
C LEU A 295 30.96 -20.20 33.00
N SER A 296 31.05 -19.66 31.79
CA SER A 296 32.27 -19.02 31.28
C SER A 296 32.38 -17.61 31.82
N LEU A 297 33.51 -17.25 32.37
CA LEU A 297 33.76 -15.89 32.85
C LEU A 297 34.30 -15.03 31.71
N LEU A 298 33.72 -13.86 31.50
CA LEU A 298 34.21 -12.84 30.58
C LEU A 298 34.82 -11.70 31.39
N LEU A 299 36.00 -11.24 30.98
CA LEU A 299 36.76 -10.23 31.67
C LEU A 299 36.92 -8.97 30.83
N ASN A 300 36.97 -7.81 31.49
CA ASN A 300 37.23 -6.52 30.84
C ASN A 300 38.72 -6.17 30.76
N ALA A 301 39.57 -6.87 31.48
CA ALA A 301 41.01 -6.67 31.47
C ALA A 301 41.74 -7.99 31.76
N PRO A 302 42.99 -8.16 31.29
CA PRO A 302 43.79 -9.35 31.61
C PRO A 302 44.15 -9.39 33.11
N PRO A 303 44.03 -10.52 33.79
CA PRO A 303 44.34 -10.64 35.22
C PRO A 303 45.85 -10.49 35.47
N ALA A 304 46.18 -9.66 36.45
CA ALA A 304 47.56 -9.51 36.93
C ALA A 304 47.89 -10.53 38.01
N PHE A 305 49.05 -11.19 37.87
CA PHE A 305 49.57 -12.15 38.84
C PHE A 305 50.68 -11.56 39.75
N HIS A 306 50.99 -10.25 39.54
CA HIS A 306 51.90 -9.46 40.37
C HIS A 306 51.11 -8.43 41.21
N ASN A 307 51.68 -7.98 42.31
CA ASN A 307 50.97 -7.04 43.21
C ASN A 307 50.68 -5.69 42.57
N PRO A 308 49.47 -5.17 42.63
CA PRO A 308 48.28 -5.84 43.21
C PRO A 308 47.76 -6.95 42.27
N LYS A 309 47.51 -8.15 42.81
CA LYS A 309 47.01 -9.27 42.05
C LYS A 309 45.54 -9.18 41.76
N SER A 310 45.11 -9.61 40.56
CA SER A 310 43.72 -9.59 40.19
C SER A 310 42.95 -10.76 40.82
N VAL A 311 41.97 -10.42 41.64
CA VAL A 311 40.96 -11.35 42.15
C VAL A 311 39.73 -11.24 41.25
N LEU A 312 39.41 -12.28 40.51
CA LEU A 312 38.22 -12.32 39.70
C LEU A 312 36.99 -12.42 40.60
N VAL A 313 35.99 -11.62 40.34
CA VAL A 313 34.71 -11.54 41.11
C VAL A 313 33.54 -11.81 40.16
N ALA A 314 32.85 -12.92 40.39
CA ALA A 314 31.65 -13.29 39.66
C ALA A 314 30.43 -13.35 40.60
N ALA A 315 29.31 -12.83 40.16
CA ALA A 315 28.06 -12.95 40.90
C ALA A 315 27.38 -14.27 40.60
N LEU A 316 26.84 -14.88 41.63
CA LEU A 316 25.83 -15.97 41.53
C LEU A 316 24.42 -15.35 41.59
N PRO A 317 23.37 -16.14 41.25
CA PRO A 317 22.02 -15.69 41.44
C PRO A 317 21.76 -15.20 42.88
N ALA A 318 20.93 -14.16 43.01
CA ALA A 318 20.59 -13.61 44.32
C ALA A 318 19.85 -14.64 45.19
N VAL A 319 20.05 -14.53 46.50
CA VAL A 319 19.34 -15.40 47.44
C VAL A 319 18.00 -14.76 47.82
N GLY A 320 16.93 -15.45 47.58
CA GLY A 320 15.57 -14.96 47.88
C GLY A 320 14.48 -15.82 47.22
N PRO A 321 13.22 -15.45 47.40
CA PRO A 321 12.11 -16.15 46.79
C PRO A 321 12.13 -16.03 45.26
N ALA A 322 11.71 -17.07 44.58
CA ALA A 322 11.54 -17.04 43.14
C ALA A 322 10.45 -16.00 42.72
N GLN A 323 10.72 -15.32 41.63
CA GLN A 323 9.75 -14.42 41.03
C GLN A 323 9.61 -14.81 39.55
N PRO A 324 8.77 -15.82 39.22
CA PRO A 324 8.53 -16.18 37.83
C PRO A 324 8.01 -14.96 37.07
N PRO A 325 8.52 -14.70 35.86
CA PRO A 325 8.12 -13.55 35.08
C PRO A 325 6.67 -13.71 34.56
N SER A 326 5.97 -12.58 34.42
CA SER A 326 4.64 -12.54 33.82
C SER A 326 4.73 -12.54 32.30
N VAL A 327 4.67 -13.71 31.67
CA VAL A 327 4.58 -13.86 30.22
C VAL A 327 3.15 -13.60 29.75
N ARG A 328 2.97 -12.86 28.68
CA ARG A 328 1.66 -12.54 28.12
C ARG A 328 1.57 -12.94 26.65
N ALA A 329 0.38 -13.39 26.21
CA ALA A 329 0.10 -13.51 24.78
C ALA A 329 0.13 -12.13 24.13
N THR A 330 0.78 -12.01 22.97
CA THR A 330 0.81 -10.73 22.23
C THR A 330 -0.59 -10.28 21.83
N ASP A 331 -1.46 -11.22 21.47
CA ASP A 331 -2.88 -11.01 21.22
C ASP A 331 -3.67 -12.12 21.91
N PRO A 332 -4.32 -11.82 23.05
CA PRO A 332 -5.10 -12.80 23.79
C PRO A 332 -6.35 -13.29 23.05
N ALA A 333 -6.87 -12.53 22.08
CA ALA A 333 -8.06 -12.88 21.33
C ALA A 333 -7.74 -13.69 20.06
N ALA A 334 -6.47 -13.73 19.64
CA ALA A 334 -6.05 -14.44 18.46
C ALA A 334 -6.20 -15.96 18.61
N ALA A 335 -6.66 -16.61 17.55
CA ALA A 335 -6.66 -18.06 17.43
C ALA A 335 -5.51 -18.53 16.54
N TYR A 336 -4.94 -19.69 16.87
CA TYR A 336 -3.81 -20.31 16.19
C TYR A 336 -4.16 -21.70 15.67
N CYS A 337 -3.60 -22.06 14.53
CA CYS A 337 -3.93 -23.34 13.90
C CYS A 337 -3.00 -24.47 14.37
N ALA A 338 -3.58 -25.55 14.89
CA ALA A 338 -2.86 -26.75 15.28
C ALA A 338 -2.18 -27.48 14.09
N ASP A 339 -2.68 -27.30 12.87
CA ASP A 339 -2.15 -27.89 11.65
C ASP A 339 -0.97 -27.10 11.07
N GLN A 340 -0.70 -25.90 11.59
CA GLN A 340 0.45 -25.06 11.18
C GLN A 340 1.75 -25.67 11.67
N LYS A 341 2.73 -25.79 10.78
CA LYS A 341 4.06 -26.36 11.09
C LYS A 341 5.17 -25.38 10.68
N PRO A 342 5.90 -24.80 11.64
CA PRO A 342 5.74 -24.91 13.10
C PRO A 342 4.56 -24.10 13.63
N LEU A 343 3.95 -24.54 14.71
CA LEU A 343 2.95 -23.77 15.45
C LEU A 343 3.67 -22.75 16.34
N VAL A 344 3.57 -21.48 16.01
CA VAL A 344 4.16 -20.36 16.76
C VAL A 344 3.08 -19.66 17.56
N LEU A 345 3.32 -19.49 18.85
CA LEU A 345 2.43 -18.82 19.81
C LEU A 345 3.11 -17.52 20.27
N PRO A 346 2.75 -16.36 19.72
CA PRO A 346 3.43 -15.10 20.01
C PRO A 346 3.21 -14.67 21.46
N ALA A 347 4.35 -14.33 22.13
CA ALA A 347 4.34 -13.93 23.52
C ALA A 347 5.34 -12.81 23.79
N ASP A 348 5.06 -12.01 24.82
CA ASP A 348 5.92 -10.89 25.25
C ASP A 348 5.92 -10.70 26.78
N GLY A 349 6.59 -9.64 27.24
CA GLY A 349 6.57 -9.22 28.65
C GLY A 349 7.57 -9.94 29.55
N ALA A 350 8.33 -10.90 29.04
CA ALA A 350 9.28 -11.67 29.84
C ALA A 350 10.59 -11.93 29.07
N PRO A 351 11.47 -10.92 28.87
CA PRO A 351 12.64 -11.03 28.01
C PRO A 351 13.64 -12.10 28.47
N LEU A 352 13.72 -12.39 29.77
CA LEU A 352 14.60 -13.42 30.30
C LEU A 352 14.14 -14.84 29.97
N VAL A 353 12.85 -15.06 29.68
CA VAL A 353 12.36 -16.36 29.16
C VAL A 353 12.97 -16.65 27.80
N PHE A 354 13.23 -15.60 27.00
CA PHE A 354 13.81 -15.72 25.67
C PHE A 354 15.33 -15.67 25.65
N ALA A 355 15.97 -15.11 26.68
CA ALA A 355 17.42 -14.87 26.72
C ALA A 355 18.19 -15.84 27.59
N THR A 356 17.51 -16.61 28.45
CA THR A 356 18.17 -17.51 29.42
C THR A 356 17.55 -18.91 29.38
N ALA A 357 18.19 -19.85 30.03
CA ALA A 357 17.69 -21.21 30.23
C ALA A 357 16.81 -21.37 31.51
N TYR A 358 16.45 -20.27 32.15
CA TYR A 358 15.65 -20.32 33.39
C TYR A 358 14.27 -20.93 33.20
N ALA A 359 13.65 -20.69 32.04
CA ALA A 359 12.37 -21.32 31.66
C ALA A 359 12.66 -22.65 30.96
N HIS A 360 12.31 -23.77 31.57
CA HIS A 360 12.54 -25.09 31.03
C HIS A 360 11.34 -26.03 31.24
N ASP A 361 11.38 -27.22 30.67
CA ASP A 361 10.29 -28.21 30.70
C ASP A 361 8.95 -27.59 30.25
N LEU A 362 9.01 -26.70 29.24
CA LEU A 362 7.86 -25.96 28.77
C LEU A 362 6.92 -26.86 27.96
N ARG A 363 5.62 -26.73 28.20
CA ARG A 363 4.58 -27.45 27.47
C ARG A 363 3.35 -26.56 27.29
N LEU A 364 2.61 -26.81 26.22
CA LEU A 364 1.28 -26.31 26.01
C LEU A 364 0.29 -27.37 26.49
N ALA A 365 -0.37 -27.14 27.61
CA ALA A 365 -1.41 -28.00 28.14
C ALA A 365 -2.74 -27.66 27.47
N LEU A 366 -3.15 -28.49 26.52
CA LEU A 366 -4.42 -28.36 25.79
C LEU A 366 -5.53 -29.07 26.56
N LYS A 367 -6.67 -28.39 26.72
CA LYS A 367 -7.87 -28.99 27.33
C LYS A 367 -8.98 -28.97 26.29
N SER A 368 -9.33 -30.18 25.83
CA SER A 368 -10.48 -30.39 24.94
C SER A 368 -11.82 -30.18 25.66
N ALA A 369 -12.85 -29.82 24.90
CA ALA A 369 -14.22 -29.71 25.41
C ALA A 369 -14.71 -31.01 26.07
N ASP A 370 -14.24 -32.18 25.62
CA ASP A 370 -14.54 -33.52 26.15
C ASP A 370 -13.73 -33.88 27.40
N GLY A 371 -12.90 -32.91 27.91
CA GLY A 371 -12.12 -33.13 29.15
C GLY A 371 -10.80 -33.87 28.94
N VAL A 372 -10.43 -34.18 27.71
CA VAL A 372 -9.12 -34.78 27.39
C VAL A 372 -8.04 -33.71 27.47
N THR A 373 -6.98 -33.98 28.25
CA THR A 373 -5.79 -33.12 28.32
C THR A 373 -4.68 -33.68 27.44
N LEU A 374 -4.03 -32.81 26.70
CA LEU A 374 -2.91 -33.14 25.85
C LEU A 374 -1.78 -32.13 26.08
N ASP A 375 -0.55 -32.61 26.24
CA ASP A 375 0.61 -31.78 26.44
C ASP A 375 1.46 -31.78 25.17
N LEU A 376 1.71 -30.59 24.61
CA LEU A 376 2.66 -30.40 23.50
C LEU A 376 3.94 -29.75 24.02
N PRO A 377 5.12 -30.34 23.78
CA PRO A 377 6.38 -29.73 24.14
C PRO A 377 6.54 -28.35 23.47
N LEU A 378 7.03 -27.39 24.25
CA LEU A 378 7.30 -26.03 23.78
C LEU A 378 8.79 -25.73 23.84
N THR A 379 9.28 -24.99 22.88
CA THR A 379 10.57 -24.31 22.89
C THR A 379 10.37 -22.81 22.78
N VAL A 380 11.31 -22.05 23.28
CA VAL A 380 11.30 -20.58 23.18
C VAL A 380 12.08 -20.14 21.97
N ASP A 381 11.55 -19.26 21.17
CA ASP A 381 12.21 -18.73 19.98
C ASP A 381 11.97 -17.22 19.86
N ALA A 382 13.00 -16.43 20.22
CA ALA A 382 12.96 -14.98 20.16
C ALA A 382 12.82 -14.45 18.71
N ALA A 383 13.41 -15.17 17.72
CA ALA A 383 13.36 -14.79 16.32
C ALA A 383 11.96 -15.00 15.71
N ARG A 384 11.17 -15.90 16.29
CA ARG A 384 9.77 -16.11 15.94
C ARG A 384 8.83 -15.34 16.85
N GLY A 385 9.36 -14.72 17.90
CA GLY A 385 8.60 -13.84 18.80
C GLY A 385 7.66 -14.56 19.75
N GLY A 386 7.96 -15.81 20.15
CA GLY A 386 7.07 -16.56 21.03
C GLY A 386 7.51 -18.00 21.31
N PHE A 387 6.57 -18.80 21.75
CA PHE A 387 6.74 -20.24 21.94
C PHE A 387 6.50 -20.98 20.64
N VAL A 388 7.28 -22.01 20.41
CA VAL A 388 7.15 -22.92 19.27
C VAL A 388 6.76 -24.29 19.77
N ALA A 389 5.58 -24.75 19.40
CA ALA A 389 5.08 -26.06 19.78
C ALA A 389 5.58 -27.13 18.82
N ASP A 390 6.08 -28.24 19.37
CA ASP A 390 6.37 -29.44 18.59
C ASP A 390 5.07 -30.21 18.32
N THR A 391 4.59 -30.12 17.10
CA THR A 391 3.38 -30.79 16.62
C THR A 391 3.70 -32.06 15.82
N SER A 392 4.93 -32.56 15.82
CA SER A 392 5.39 -33.68 14.95
C SER A 392 4.65 -35.00 15.22
N GLY A 393 4.30 -35.29 16.48
CA GLY A 393 3.55 -36.49 16.90
C GLY A 393 2.06 -36.26 17.19
N PHE A 394 1.53 -35.09 16.85
CA PHE A 394 0.23 -34.64 17.23
C PHE A 394 -0.82 -34.83 16.12
N ASP A 395 -1.99 -35.43 16.47
CA ASP A 395 -3.14 -35.52 15.58
C ASP A 395 -4.19 -34.47 15.96
N PRO A 396 -4.30 -33.36 15.16
CA PRO A 396 -5.25 -32.28 15.42
C PRO A 396 -6.72 -32.73 15.42
N SER A 397 -7.04 -33.88 14.83
CA SER A 397 -8.41 -34.39 14.78
C SER A 397 -8.97 -34.79 16.17
N ARG A 398 -8.07 -34.95 17.12
CA ARG A 398 -8.44 -35.25 18.54
C ARG A 398 -8.87 -33.99 19.30
N LEU A 399 -8.64 -32.79 18.73
CA LEU A 399 -9.09 -31.53 19.26
C LEU A 399 -10.51 -31.24 18.74
N GLY A 400 -11.34 -30.62 19.56
CA GLY A 400 -12.55 -29.96 19.07
C GLY A 400 -12.27 -28.77 18.15
N ALA A 401 -13.33 -28.11 17.73
CA ALA A 401 -13.21 -26.97 16.82
C ALA A 401 -12.33 -25.85 17.37
N VAL A 402 -12.43 -25.57 18.67
CA VAL A 402 -11.60 -24.60 19.41
C VAL A 402 -11.24 -25.19 20.75
N VAL A 403 -9.99 -25.12 21.13
CA VAL A 403 -9.43 -25.60 22.38
C VAL A 403 -8.59 -24.54 23.05
N GLU A 404 -8.64 -24.43 24.36
CA GLU A 404 -7.76 -23.60 25.13
C GLU A 404 -6.47 -24.36 25.47
N GLY A 405 -5.32 -23.72 25.22
CA GLY A 405 -4.01 -24.23 25.57
C GLY A 405 -3.29 -23.25 26.51
N SER A 406 -2.94 -23.72 27.69
CA SER A 406 -2.15 -22.94 28.67
C SER A 406 -0.67 -23.33 28.64
N VAL A 407 0.20 -22.33 28.62
CA VAL A 407 1.65 -22.57 28.74
C VAL A 407 1.97 -22.91 30.20
N GLN A 408 2.68 -23.99 30.40
CA GLN A 408 3.15 -24.46 31.70
C GLN A 408 4.60 -24.91 31.60
N GLY A 409 5.33 -24.83 32.70
CA GLY A 409 6.71 -25.27 32.76
C GLY A 409 7.34 -24.98 34.10
N SER A 410 8.66 -24.87 34.14
CA SER A 410 9.46 -24.52 35.29
C SER A 410 10.21 -23.21 35.06
N TRP A 411 10.35 -22.41 36.11
CA TRP A 411 11.26 -21.27 36.22
C TRP A 411 12.27 -21.59 37.30
N GLY A 412 13.38 -22.17 36.92
CA GLY A 412 14.31 -22.81 37.85
C GLY A 412 13.61 -23.99 38.58
N PHE A 413 13.58 -23.90 39.90
CA PHE A 413 12.94 -24.92 40.75
C PHE A 413 11.43 -24.71 40.91
N ASP A 414 10.88 -23.58 40.53
CA ASP A 414 9.51 -23.17 40.77
C ASP A 414 8.63 -23.36 39.53
N ALA A 415 7.32 -23.48 39.74
CA ALA A 415 6.40 -23.61 38.62
C ALA A 415 6.24 -22.30 37.83
N LEU A 416 6.27 -22.38 36.52
CA LEU A 416 5.96 -21.31 35.59
C LEU A 416 4.55 -21.52 35.00
N SER A 417 3.69 -20.53 35.17
CA SER A 417 2.40 -20.45 34.49
C SER A 417 2.44 -19.29 33.50
N GLY A 418 2.26 -19.62 32.24
CA GLY A 418 2.25 -18.64 31.14
C GLY A 418 0.84 -18.32 30.63
N PRO A 419 0.74 -17.67 29.47
CA PRO A 419 -0.53 -17.28 28.88
C PRO A 419 -1.35 -18.46 28.35
N THR A 420 -2.65 -18.20 28.15
CA THR A 420 -3.57 -19.11 27.47
C THR A 420 -3.73 -18.68 26.01
N PHE A 421 -3.81 -19.64 25.09
CA PHE A 421 -3.98 -19.45 23.66
C PHE A 421 -5.21 -20.23 23.16
N HIS A 422 -5.92 -19.68 22.18
CA HIS A 422 -7.00 -20.36 21.50
C HIS A 422 -6.45 -21.13 20.31
N ILE A 423 -6.61 -22.44 20.31
CA ILE A 423 -6.11 -23.34 19.27
C ILE A 423 -7.27 -23.88 18.45
N GLN A 424 -7.19 -23.80 17.13
CA GLN A 424 -8.19 -24.32 16.20
C GLN A 424 -7.60 -25.46 15.35
N SER A 425 -8.46 -26.38 14.89
CA SER A 425 -8.10 -27.42 13.95
C SER A 425 -8.77 -27.19 12.59
N ALA A 426 -8.02 -27.41 11.49
CA ALA A 426 -8.53 -27.27 10.13
C ALA A 426 -9.60 -28.33 9.76
N ARG A 427 -9.63 -29.46 10.46
CA ARG A 427 -10.49 -30.59 10.11
C ARG A 427 -11.95 -30.45 10.56
N ALA A 428 -12.24 -29.49 11.41
CA ALA A 428 -13.62 -29.17 11.83
C ALA A 428 -14.32 -28.19 10.87
N ALA A 429 -13.73 -27.88 9.73
CA ALA A 429 -14.21 -26.80 8.88
C ALA A 429 -15.49 -27.19 8.12
N GLU A 430 -16.56 -26.54 8.43
CA GLU A 430 -17.70 -26.37 7.54
C GLU A 430 -17.25 -25.62 6.28
N PRO A 431 -17.97 -25.77 5.15
CA PRO A 431 -17.62 -25.03 3.95
C PRO A 431 -17.74 -23.51 4.18
N TRP A 432 -16.74 -22.78 3.69
CA TRP A 432 -16.74 -21.34 3.74
C TRP A 432 -17.95 -20.74 3.03
N ARG A 433 -18.61 -19.80 3.66
CA ARG A 433 -19.77 -19.09 3.12
C ARG A 433 -19.46 -17.59 3.10
N ILE A 434 -20.06 -16.90 2.14
CA ILE A 434 -20.04 -15.46 2.11
C ILE A 434 -21.10 -14.96 3.10
N ALA A 435 -20.77 -13.95 3.91
CA ALA A 435 -21.76 -13.26 4.73
C ALA A 435 -22.87 -12.71 3.83
N ASP A 436 -24.14 -12.86 4.23
CA ASP A 436 -25.29 -12.55 3.38
C ASP A 436 -25.28 -11.10 2.87
N ASP A 437 -24.84 -10.17 3.70
CA ASP A 437 -24.72 -8.74 3.37
C ASP A 437 -23.65 -8.45 2.31
N ASP A 438 -22.67 -9.34 2.15
CA ASP A 438 -21.53 -9.11 1.25
C ASP A 438 -21.69 -9.74 -0.14
N ARG A 439 -22.77 -10.44 -0.41
CA ARG A 439 -23.00 -11.19 -1.66
C ARG A 439 -23.00 -10.29 -2.92
N GLN A 440 -23.31 -9.01 -2.76
CA GLN A 440 -23.43 -8.04 -3.88
C GLN A 440 -22.50 -6.83 -3.75
N THR A 441 -21.55 -6.88 -2.82
CA THR A 441 -20.69 -5.72 -2.50
C THR A 441 -19.47 -5.58 -3.40
N LEU A 442 -19.10 -6.62 -4.15
CA LEU A 442 -17.91 -6.60 -4.99
C LEU A 442 -18.16 -5.87 -6.31
N ILE A 443 -17.66 -4.65 -6.39
CA ILE A 443 -17.72 -3.83 -7.61
C ILE A 443 -16.35 -3.88 -8.31
N ALA A 444 -16.36 -4.20 -9.59
CA ALA A 444 -15.16 -4.23 -10.41
C ALA A 444 -14.51 -2.84 -10.46
N GLY A 445 -13.20 -2.78 -10.21
CA GLY A 445 -12.47 -1.51 -10.20
C GLY A 445 -12.49 -0.74 -8.89
N GLN A 446 -13.30 -1.15 -7.90
CA GLN A 446 -13.31 -0.55 -6.58
C GLN A 446 -12.61 -1.43 -5.54
N SER A 447 -11.96 -0.78 -4.54
CA SER A 447 -11.46 -1.47 -3.37
C SER A 447 -12.63 -1.88 -2.48
N GLY A 448 -12.82 -3.15 -2.30
CA GLY A 448 -13.85 -3.71 -1.44
C GLY A 448 -13.36 -4.96 -0.75
N GLY A 449 -14.06 -5.43 0.28
CA GLY A 449 -13.76 -6.66 0.98
C GLY A 449 -14.99 -7.55 1.05
N VAL A 450 -14.77 -8.85 1.21
CA VAL A 450 -15.81 -9.87 1.43
C VAL A 450 -15.53 -10.57 2.72
N ARG A 451 -16.53 -10.67 3.57
CA ARG A 451 -16.49 -11.49 4.78
C ARG A 451 -16.83 -12.93 4.44
N LEU A 452 -15.96 -13.82 4.85
CA LEU A 452 -16.18 -15.26 4.77
C LEU A 452 -16.36 -15.81 6.16
N GLU A 453 -17.35 -16.65 6.32
CA GLU A 453 -17.73 -17.26 7.59
C GLU A 453 -17.55 -18.77 7.51
N ALA A 454 -16.74 -19.30 8.38
CA ALA A 454 -16.65 -20.72 8.71
C ALA A 454 -15.79 -20.91 9.99
N PRO A 455 -15.97 -21.99 10.73
CA PRO A 455 -15.05 -22.37 11.80
C PRO A 455 -13.65 -22.59 11.27
N GLY A 456 -12.62 -22.17 12.02
CA GLY A 456 -11.23 -22.44 11.66
C GLY A 456 -10.55 -21.37 10.82
N ALA A 457 -10.93 -20.12 10.99
CA ALA A 457 -10.29 -18.98 10.31
C ALA A 457 -8.77 -18.92 10.55
N ALA A 458 -8.31 -19.28 11.75
CA ALA A 458 -6.88 -19.35 12.07
C ALA A 458 -6.12 -20.41 11.25
N CYS A 459 -6.82 -21.39 10.69
CA CYS A 459 -6.22 -22.44 9.88
C CYS A 459 -6.15 -22.13 8.39
N VAL A 460 -6.46 -20.92 7.96
CA VAL A 460 -6.29 -20.53 6.56
C VAL A 460 -4.81 -20.23 6.29
N GLU A 461 -4.26 -20.91 5.30
CA GLU A 461 -2.87 -20.74 4.84
C GLU A 461 -2.75 -19.68 3.75
N ALA A 462 -3.70 -19.70 2.80
CA ALA A 462 -3.70 -18.79 1.68
C ALA A 462 -5.12 -18.61 1.12
N VAL A 463 -5.38 -17.43 0.60
CA VAL A 463 -6.60 -17.11 -0.13
C VAL A 463 -6.23 -16.61 -1.51
N MET A 464 -6.88 -17.13 -2.55
CA MET A 464 -6.64 -16.74 -3.92
C MET A 464 -7.96 -16.49 -4.65
N PHE A 465 -7.96 -15.54 -5.55
CA PHE A 465 -9.04 -15.34 -6.52
C PHE A 465 -8.71 -16.07 -7.82
N ARG A 466 -9.68 -16.72 -8.40
CA ARG A 466 -9.61 -17.29 -9.74
C ARG A 466 -10.68 -16.66 -10.61
N GLN A 467 -10.28 -15.99 -11.65
CA GLN A 467 -11.16 -15.38 -12.64
C GLN A 467 -11.75 -16.44 -13.57
N ALA A 468 -12.81 -16.08 -14.29
CA ALA A 468 -13.41 -16.94 -15.32
C ALA A 468 -12.41 -17.33 -16.43
N SER A 469 -11.36 -16.51 -16.67
CA SER A 469 -10.25 -16.82 -17.57
C SER A 469 -9.33 -17.95 -17.09
N GLY A 470 -9.47 -18.40 -15.82
CA GLY A 470 -8.58 -19.35 -15.19
C GLY A 470 -7.36 -18.73 -14.49
N GLU A 471 -7.12 -17.44 -14.65
CA GLU A 471 -6.04 -16.72 -13.97
C GLU A 471 -6.28 -16.68 -12.47
N THR A 472 -5.23 -16.98 -11.68
CA THR A 472 -5.27 -16.95 -10.22
C THR A 472 -4.41 -15.82 -9.68
N GLN A 473 -4.93 -15.09 -8.72
CA GLN A 473 -4.24 -14.00 -8.02
C GLN A 473 -4.34 -14.21 -6.51
N GLN A 474 -3.24 -14.01 -5.79
CA GLN A 474 -3.26 -14.05 -4.33
C GLN A 474 -4.08 -12.87 -3.79
N ALA A 475 -4.92 -13.13 -2.79
CA ALA A 475 -5.70 -12.13 -2.09
C ALA A 475 -5.02 -11.73 -0.78
N ASN A 476 -5.16 -10.48 -0.40
CA ASN A 476 -4.91 -10.05 0.96
C ASN A 476 -6.10 -10.43 1.82
N TRP A 477 -5.84 -10.91 3.02
CA TRP A 477 -6.89 -11.30 3.94
C TRP A 477 -6.44 -11.11 5.39
N LYS A 478 -7.40 -10.97 6.28
CA LYS A 478 -7.16 -10.90 7.72
C LYS A 478 -8.25 -11.65 8.47
N ILE A 479 -7.89 -12.22 9.61
CA ILE A 479 -8.83 -12.81 10.56
C ILE A 479 -9.49 -11.67 11.33
N VAL A 480 -10.81 -11.59 11.31
CA VAL A 480 -11.59 -10.61 12.08
C VAL A 480 -12.07 -11.26 13.39
N HIS A 481 -12.59 -12.47 13.28
CA HIS A 481 -13.00 -13.30 14.40
C HIS A 481 -12.54 -14.75 14.16
N PRO A 482 -12.51 -15.60 15.18
CA PRO A 482 -12.09 -16.99 15.03
C PRO A 482 -12.83 -17.77 13.93
N ASN A 483 -14.02 -17.32 13.53
CA ASN A 483 -14.86 -17.93 12.51
C ASN A 483 -15.08 -17.02 11.30
N GLU A 484 -14.34 -15.91 11.17
CA GLU A 484 -14.59 -14.90 10.14
C GLU A 484 -13.28 -14.38 9.54
N LEU A 485 -13.24 -14.34 8.21
CA LEU A 485 -12.17 -13.74 7.43
C LEU A 485 -12.70 -12.54 6.66
N MET A 486 -11.94 -11.46 6.66
CA MET A 486 -12.10 -10.37 5.70
C MET A 486 -11.09 -10.59 4.58
N VAL A 487 -11.58 -10.75 3.35
CA VAL A 487 -10.76 -10.92 2.14
C VAL A 487 -10.88 -9.67 1.29
N GLU A 488 -9.77 -9.03 0.97
CA GLU A 488 -9.73 -7.84 0.11
C GLU A 488 -9.86 -8.25 -1.36
N ALA A 489 -10.83 -7.67 -2.06
CA ALA A 489 -11.00 -7.90 -3.48
C ALA A 489 -9.82 -7.33 -4.28
N PRO A 490 -9.45 -7.96 -5.40
CA PRO A 490 -8.39 -7.45 -6.26
C PRO A 490 -8.82 -6.12 -6.88
N SER A 491 -8.23 -5.01 -6.40
CA SER A 491 -8.49 -3.68 -6.92
C SER A 491 -7.98 -3.54 -8.36
N GLY A 492 -8.79 -2.95 -9.23
CA GLY A 492 -8.35 -2.29 -10.47
C GLY A 492 -8.30 -3.13 -11.75
N LYS A 493 -8.32 -4.48 -11.72
CA LYS A 493 -8.26 -5.32 -12.94
C LYS A 493 -9.40 -6.33 -13.08
N ALA A 494 -10.23 -6.47 -12.07
CA ALA A 494 -11.35 -7.40 -12.13
C ALA A 494 -12.42 -6.90 -13.10
N LYS A 495 -12.81 -7.73 -14.06
CA LYS A 495 -13.97 -7.47 -14.93
C LYS A 495 -15.23 -7.96 -14.22
N PRO A 496 -16.40 -7.35 -14.49
CA PRO A 496 -17.67 -7.90 -14.03
C PRO A 496 -17.84 -9.35 -14.49
N GLY A 497 -18.30 -10.22 -13.60
CA GLY A 497 -18.53 -11.62 -13.95
C GLY A 497 -18.33 -12.58 -12.78
N SER A 498 -18.28 -13.88 -13.09
CA SER A 498 -18.03 -14.93 -12.11
C SER A 498 -16.58 -14.91 -11.62
N LEU A 499 -16.44 -14.99 -10.32
CA LEU A 499 -15.17 -15.06 -9.62
C LEU A 499 -15.23 -16.25 -8.65
N THR A 500 -14.13 -16.97 -8.49
CA THR A 500 -14.05 -18.07 -7.55
C THR A 500 -12.97 -17.75 -6.52
N LEU A 501 -13.32 -17.80 -5.25
CA LEU A 501 -12.38 -17.71 -4.17
C LEU A 501 -11.89 -19.12 -3.81
N LEU A 502 -10.58 -19.26 -3.67
CA LEU A 502 -9.91 -20.50 -3.29
C LEU A 502 -9.32 -20.28 -1.90
N VAL A 503 -9.86 -20.93 -0.89
CA VAL A 503 -9.39 -20.86 0.49
C VAL A 503 -8.60 -22.13 0.80
N LYS A 504 -7.30 -22.00 0.97
CA LYS A 504 -6.41 -23.10 1.32
C LYS A 504 -6.16 -23.09 2.81
N SER A 505 -6.43 -24.20 3.47
CA SER A 505 -6.16 -24.40 4.89
C SER A 505 -4.90 -25.24 5.10
N TYR A 506 -4.21 -25.00 6.20
CA TYR A 506 -3.08 -25.82 6.64
C TYR A 506 -3.48 -27.30 6.71
N GLY A 507 -2.58 -28.18 6.28
CA GLY A 507 -2.83 -29.62 6.30
C GLY A 507 -3.84 -30.13 5.27
N SER A 508 -4.51 -29.26 4.52
CA SER A 508 -5.45 -29.64 3.46
C SER A 508 -4.76 -29.74 2.10
N PRO A 509 -4.92 -30.86 1.36
CA PRO A 509 -4.29 -31.01 0.04
C PRO A 509 -4.97 -30.19 -1.07
N ARG A 510 -6.24 -29.80 -0.86
CA ARG A 510 -7.03 -29.05 -1.85
C ARG A 510 -7.68 -27.83 -1.22
N PRO A 511 -7.67 -26.67 -1.91
CA PRO A 511 -8.40 -25.50 -1.44
C PRO A 511 -9.91 -25.73 -1.55
N GLN A 512 -10.65 -25.15 -0.63
CA GLN A 512 -12.10 -25.02 -0.74
C GLN A 512 -12.44 -23.89 -1.71
N THR A 513 -13.54 -24.06 -2.43
CA THR A 513 -14.00 -23.10 -3.45
C THR A 513 -15.27 -22.39 -2.99
N VAL A 514 -15.26 -21.08 -3.04
CA VAL A 514 -16.42 -20.22 -2.77
C VAL A 514 -16.74 -19.44 -4.04
N ALA A 515 -17.96 -19.59 -4.56
CA ALA A 515 -18.40 -18.86 -5.73
C ALA A 515 -18.73 -17.41 -5.37
N LEU A 516 -18.19 -16.48 -6.10
CA LEU A 516 -18.39 -15.05 -5.99
C LEU A 516 -18.84 -14.46 -7.33
N ARG A 517 -19.31 -13.23 -7.29
CA ARG A 517 -19.57 -12.46 -8.50
C ARG A 517 -19.09 -11.02 -8.28
N THR A 518 -18.40 -10.49 -9.27
CA THR A 518 -18.09 -9.06 -9.35
C THR A 518 -19.12 -8.38 -10.22
N PHE A 519 -19.59 -7.24 -9.77
CA PHE A 519 -20.59 -6.43 -10.44
C PHE A 519 -19.92 -5.19 -11.03
N ALA A 520 -20.50 -4.65 -12.11
CA ALA A 520 -20.14 -3.32 -12.57
C ALA A 520 -20.59 -2.26 -11.55
N GLU A 521 -19.98 -1.08 -11.61
CA GLU A 521 -20.48 0.05 -10.82
C GLU A 521 -21.94 0.30 -11.16
N PRO A 522 -22.83 0.40 -10.16
CA PRO A 522 -24.26 0.58 -10.44
C PRO A 522 -24.51 1.91 -11.12
N SER A 523 -25.37 1.88 -12.15
CA SER A 523 -25.87 3.10 -12.77
C SER A 523 -26.62 3.93 -11.71
N ARG A 524 -26.34 5.23 -11.65
CA ARG A 524 -27.16 6.17 -10.90
C ARG A 524 -28.22 6.69 -11.84
N LEU A 525 -29.47 6.33 -11.58
CA LEU A 525 -30.61 6.70 -12.42
C LEU A 525 -31.30 7.93 -11.83
N GLU A 526 -31.56 8.93 -12.68
CA GLU A 526 -32.22 10.17 -12.28
C GLU A 526 -33.68 10.16 -12.73
N GLY A 527 -33.95 9.68 -13.93
CA GLY A 527 -35.31 9.61 -14.46
C GLY A 527 -35.33 9.01 -15.86
N PHE A 528 -36.53 8.53 -16.26
CA PHE A 528 -36.80 8.11 -17.63
C PHE A 528 -37.95 8.93 -18.18
N THR A 529 -37.72 9.59 -19.33
CA THR A 529 -38.74 10.40 -19.99
C THR A 529 -39.07 9.80 -21.35
N VAL A 530 -40.35 9.60 -21.61
CA VAL A 530 -40.87 9.15 -22.90
C VAL A 530 -42.04 10.02 -23.31
N HIS A 531 -42.14 10.38 -24.59
CA HIS A 531 -43.30 11.05 -25.13
C HIS A 531 -44.37 10.03 -25.56
N ALA A 532 -45.63 10.28 -25.25
CA ALA A 532 -46.73 9.41 -25.66
C ALA A 532 -46.73 9.22 -27.18
N GLY A 533 -46.83 7.96 -27.62
CA GLY A 533 -46.80 7.60 -29.04
C GLY A 533 -45.39 7.57 -29.67
N ASP A 534 -44.35 7.93 -28.95
CA ASP A 534 -42.96 7.87 -29.44
C ASP A 534 -42.31 6.50 -29.17
N PRO A 535 -41.57 5.95 -30.15
CA PRO A 535 -40.84 4.71 -29.93
C PRO A 535 -39.55 4.91 -29.08
N TYR A 536 -39.18 6.13 -28.77
CA TYR A 536 -37.94 6.47 -28.03
C TYR A 536 -38.26 7.15 -26.70
N GLY A 537 -37.48 6.78 -25.70
CA GLY A 537 -37.41 7.47 -24.44
C GLY A 537 -35.95 7.78 -24.09
N VAL A 538 -35.73 8.67 -23.13
CA VAL A 538 -34.41 9.07 -22.67
C VAL A 538 -34.26 8.73 -21.19
N LEU A 539 -33.29 7.91 -20.87
CA LEU A 539 -32.87 7.62 -19.50
C LEU A 539 -31.75 8.58 -19.12
N THR A 540 -31.86 9.25 -17.99
CA THR A 540 -30.87 10.18 -17.46
C THR A 540 -30.19 9.60 -16.25
N GLY A 541 -28.86 9.90 -16.08
CA GLY A 541 -28.07 9.40 -14.97
C GLY A 541 -26.60 9.32 -15.27
N SER A 542 -25.89 8.52 -14.48
CA SER A 542 -24.47 8.21 -14.69
C SER A 542 -24.25 6.70 -14.82
N HIS A 543 -23.14 6.28 -15.44
CA HIS A 543 -22.82 4.88 -15.73
C HIS A 543 -23.94 4.15 -16.49
N LEU A 544 -24.54 4.82 -17.45
CA LEU A 544 -25.63 4.28 -18.26
C LEU A 544 -25.17 3.26 -19.30
N ASP A 545 -23.87 3.11 -19.51
CA ASP A 545 -23.23 2.09 -20.33
C ASP A 545 -23.48 0.67 -19.82
N GLU A 546 -23.79 0.51 -18.52
CA GLU A 546 -24.15 -0.77 -17.91
C GLU A 546 -25.62 -1.16 -18.06
N VAL A 547 -26.46 -0.32 -18.67
CA VAL A 547 -27.88 -0.61 -18.89
C VAL A 547 -28.04 -1.63 -20.02
N ASP A 548 -28.74 -2.73 -19.76
CA ASP A 548 -29.13 -3.72 -20.77
C ASP A 548 -30.53 -3.42 -21.34
N GLY A 549 -31.43 -2.88 -20.53
CA GLY A 549 -32.77 -2.52 -20.95
C GLY A 549 -33.61 -1.91 -19.84
N LEU A 550 -34.79 -1.46 -20.19
CA LEU A 550 -35.76 -0.87 -19.29
C LEU A 550 -37.17 -1.38 -19.62
N THR A 551 -37.95 -1.70 -18.61
CA THR A 551 -39.36 -2.07 -18.77
C THR A 551 -40.27 -1.02 -18.11
N LEU A 552 -41.14 -0.40 -18.85
CA LEU A 552 -42.14 0.56 -18.37
C LEU A 552 -43.55 0.07 -18.73
N MET A 553 -44.42 -0.17 -17.76
CA MET A 553 -45.84 -0.59 -17.97
C MET A 553 -46.00 -1.75 -18.97
N GLY A 554 -45.03 -2.71 -18.97
CA GLY A 554 -45.03 -3.85 -19.88
C GLY A 554 -44.47 -3.58 -21.28
N VAL A 555 -43.90 -2.39 -21.49
CA VAL A 555 -43.17 -2.03 -22.71
C VAL A 555 -41.68 -2.14 -22.43
N ASP A 556 -40.99 -2.98 -23.22
CA ASP A 556 -39.54 -3.17 -23.12
C ASP A 556 -38.81 -2.21 -24.04
N TYR A 557 -37.85 -1.52 -23.47
CA TYR A 557 -36.91 -0.62 -24.15
C TYR A 557 -35.49 -1.18 -24.13
N LYS A 558 -34.77 -0.94 -25.20
CA LYS A 558 -33.36 -1.31 -25.34
C LYS A 558 -32.51 -0.09 -25.70
N PRO A 559 -31.24 -0.05 -25.28
CA PRO A 559 -30.33 1.01 -25.71
C PRO A 559 -30.20 1.07 -27.23
N ASP A 560 -30.20 2.28 -27.77
CA ASP A 560 -29.99 2.49 -29.21
C ASP A 560 -28.53 2.11 -29.54
N PRO A 561 -28.30 1.10 -30.38
CA PRO A 561 -26.96 0.64 -30.74
C PRO A 561 -26.12 1.70 -31.48
N PHE A 562 -26.78 2.76 -32.00
CA PHE A 562 -26.14 3.85 -32.70
C PHE A 562 -25.96 5.10 -31.83
N ALA A 563 -26.54 5.14 -30.65
CA ALA A 563 -26.26 6.20 -29.67
C ALA A 563 -24.86 5.93 -29.10
N ALA A 564 -23.86 6.64 -29.61
CA ALA A 564 -22.59 6.73 -28.93
C ALA A 564 -22.88 7.15 -27.47
N SER A 565 -22.24 6.47 -26.52
CA SER A 565 -22.33 6.85 -25.11
C SER A 565 -22.05 8.34 -24.99
N SER A 566 -23.10 9.13 -24.78
CA SER A 566 -22.93 10.56 -24.68
C SER A 566 -22.37 10.84 -23.30
N ASP A 567 -21.24 11.55 -23.23
CA ASP A 567 -20.67 12.14 -21.99
C ASP A 567 -21.68 13.04 -21.25
N ARG A 568 -22.92 13.10 -21.70
CA ARG A 568 -23.97 13.99 -21.23
C ARG A 568 -24.91 13.39 -20.18
N GLY A 569 -24.66 12.15 -19.74
CA GLY A 569 -25.56 11.52 -18.75
C GLY A 569 -26.97 11.18 -19.31
N GLU A 570 -27.10 10.99 -20.62
CA GLU A 570 -28.37 10.65 -21.30
C GLU A 570 -28.17 9.37 -22.13
N LEU A 571 -29.08 8.41 -21.98
CA LEU A 571 -29.10 7.18 -22.77
C LEU A 571 -30.46 7.10 -23.52
N PRO A 572 -30.46 7.24 -24.85
CA PRO A 572 -31.66 6.97 -25.65
C PRO A 572 -32.00 5.49 -25.64
N LEU A 573 -33.23 5.16 -25.35
CA LEU A 573 -33.77 3.81 -25.39
C LEU A 573 -34.91 3.75 -26.40
N PHE A 574 -35.02 2.63 -27.13
CA PHE A 574 -36.10 2.42 -28.10
C PHE A 574 -36.98 1.24 -27.68
N ALA A 575 -38.27 1.36 -27.89
CA ALA A 575 -39.24 0.32 -27.61
C ALA A 575 -39.10 -0.82 -28.60
N THR A 576 -38.97 -2.05 -28.06
CA THR A 576 -38.78 -3.27 -28.89
C THR A 576 -40.07 -3.69 -29.63
N SER A 577 -41.25 -3.18 -29.19
CA SER A 577 -42.56 -3.44 -29.82
C SER A 577 -43.19 -2.12 -30.26
N GLY A 578 -43.23 -1.90 -31.55
CA GLY A 578 -43.60 -0.62 -32.17
C GLY A 578 -45.02 -0.07 -31.94
N ARG A 579 -45.88 -0.79 -31.20
CA ARG A 579 -47.27 -0.32 -30.89
C ARG A 579 -47.55 -0.20 -29.38
N ALA A 580 -46.55 -0.46 -28.57
CA ALA A 580 -46.77 -0.51 -27.12
C ALA A 580 -46.94 0.88 -26.51
N ASN A 581 -46.35 1.92 -27.12
CA ASN A 581 -46.37 3.29 -26.60
C ASN A 581 -47.68 4.01 -26.82
N ASP A 582 -48.58 3.49 -27.68
CA ASP A 582 -49.93 4.03 -27.85
C ASP A 582 -50.80 3.92 -26.59
N ARG A 583 -50.35 3.16 -25.59
CA ARG A 583 -51.05 2.98 -24.30
C ARG A 583 -50.62 3.98 -23.24
N LEU A 584 -49.48 4.63 -23.44
CA LEU A 584 -48.93 5.59 -22.49
C LEU A 584 -49.72 6.92 -22.61
N LYS A 585 -50.22 7.38 -21.49
CA LYS A 585 -50.97 8.66 -21.45
C LYS A 585 -50.09 9.76 -20.88
N PRO A 586 -50.13 10.95 -21.45
CA PRO A 586 -49.40 12.09 -20.91
C PRO A 586 -49.80 12.38 -19.46
N GLY A 587 -48.80 12.59 -18.61
CA GLY A 587 -48.99 12.92 -17.19
C GLY A 587 -49.15 11.70 -16.28
N ASP A 588 -49.06 10.47 -16.79
CA ASP A 588 -48.96 9.28 -15.95
C ASP A 588 -47.55 9.20 -15.38
N ASP A 589 -47.44 9.14 -14.05
CA ASP A 589 -46.19 8.79 -13.35
C ASP A 589 -46.18 7.28 -13.10
N ALA A 590 -45.18 6.62 -13.58
CA ALA A 590 -45.00 5.18 -13.40
C ALA A 590 -43.58 4.85 -13.04
N GLU A 591 -43.40 3.81 -12.24
CA GLU A 591 -42.08 3.25 -12.01
C GLU A 591 -41.64 2.39 -13.20
N ALA A 592 -40.43 2.64 -13.68
CA ALA A 592 -39.77 1.83 -14.67
C ALA A 592 -38.70 0.99 -14.02
N VAL A 593 -38.54 -0.24 -14.49
CA VAL A 593 -37.53 -1.17 -14.01
C VAL A 593 -36.39 -1.24 -15.03
N VAL A 594 -35.21 -0.75 -14.65
CA VAL A 594 -33.99 -0.85 -15.45
C VAL A 594 -33.28 -2.15 -15.13
N THR A 595 -32.93 -2.91 -16.15
CA THR A 595 -32.10 -4.12 -16.02
C THR A 595 -30.68 -3.80 -16.48
N LEU A 596 -29.69 -4.08 -15.61
CA LEU A 596 -28.29 -3.92 -15.93
C LEU A 596 -27.72 -5.17 -16.62
N LYS A 597 -26.60 -5.04 -17.36
CA LYS A 597 -25.90 -6.12 -18.03
C LYS A 597 -25.47 -7.26 -17.10
N ASP A 598 -25.28 -6.96 -15.81
CA ASP A 598 -24.98 -7.94 -14.79
C ASP A 598 -26.21 -8.63 -14.17
N GLY A 599 -27.41 -8.24 -14.60
CA GLY A 599 -28.68 -8.83 -14.18
C GLY A 599 -29.33 -8.16 -12.96
N ARG A 600 -28.70 -7.11 -12.37
CA ARG A 600 -29.34 -6.31 -11.32
C ARG A 600 -30.50 -5.51 -11.91
N ARG A 601 -31.50 -5.27 -11.07
CA ARG A 601 -32.67 -4.44 -11.41
C ARG A 601 -32.70 -3.22 -10.52
N LEU A 602 -32.95 -2.07 -11.11
CA LEU A 602 -33.05 -0.78 -10.45
C LEU A 602 -34.37 -0.12 -10.83
N ASP A 603 -35.08 0.39 -9.85
CA ASP A 603 -36.29 1.14 -10.09
C ASP A 603 -35.95 2.61 -10.40
N VAL A 604 -36.63 3.20 -11.36
CA VAL A 604 -36.48 4.60 -11.73
C VAL A 604 -37.83 5.23 -11.97
N THR A 605 -38.01 6.45 -11.50
CA THR A 605 -39.20 7.24 -11.78
C THR A 605 -39.27 7.58 -13.26
N SER A 606 -40.44 7.40 -13.89
CA SER A 606 -40.61 7.74 -15.29
C SER A 606 -41.69 8.81 -15.44
N SER A 607 -41.50 9.72 -16.38
CA SER A 607 -42.48 10.71 -16.78
C SER A 607 -42.92 10.48 -18.22
N ILE A 608 -44.25 10.43 -18.45
CA ILE A 608 -44.84 10.34 -19.78
C ILE A 608 -45.24 11.73 -20.22
N ALA A 609 -44.40 12.29 -21.11
CA ALA A 609 -44.63 13.64 -21.63
C ALA A 609 -45.69 13.65 -22.76
N ALA A 610 -46.22 14.81 -23.06
CA ALA A 610 -47.12 14.98 -24.20
C ALA A 610 -46.51 14.49 -25.52
N PRO A 611 -47.29 14.01 -26.47
CA PRO A 611 -46.80 13.60 -27.79
C PRO A 611 -45.98 14.72 -28.42
N ARG A 612 -44.82 14.37 -29.00
CA ARG A 612 -43.96 15.35 -29.67
C ARG A 612 -44.64 15.91 -30.91
N PRO A 613 -44.49 17.22 -31.18
CA PRO A 613 -45.07 17.84 -32.35
C PRO A 613 -44.40 17.25 -33.61
N ARG A 614 -45.23 16.93 -34.61
CA ARG A 614 -44.83 16.37 -35.90
C ARG A 614 -45.42 17.19 -37.05
N VAL A 615 -44.57 17.44 -38.01
CA VAL A 615 -44.97 18.14 -39.26
C VAL A 615 -44.41 17.38 -40.46
N THR A 616 -45.03 17.55 -41.62
CA THR A 616 -44.50 17.07 -42.91
C THR A 616 -44.13 18.24 -43.79
N LEU A 617 -43.03 18.15 -44.49
CA LEU A 617 -42.64 19.11 -45.53
C LEU A 617 -43.53 18.91 -46.72
N ILE A 618 -44.25 19.97 -47.16
CA ILE A 618 -45.14 19.95 -48.32
C ILE A 618 -44.37 20.36 -49.57
N ALA A 619 -43.74 21.51 -49.54
CA ALA A 619 -43.05 22.09 -50.66
C ALA A 619 -41.92 23.03 -50.21
N LYS A 620 -40.95 23.24 -51.05
CA LYS A 620 -39.91 24.23 -50.85
C LYS A 620 -39.61 25.00 -52.15
N SER A 621 -39.21 26.24 -52.02
CA SER A 621 -38.85 27.14 -53.11
C SER A 621 -37.61 27.95 -52.72
N VAL A 622 -36.73 28.16 -53.65
CA VAL A 622 -35.48 28.91 -53.42
C VAL A 622 -35.51 30.17 -54.29
N GLN A 623 -35.48 31.33 -53.67
CA GLN A 623 -35.33 32.61 -54.35
C GLN A 623 -33.90 33.10 -54.23
N GLY A 624 -33.14 32.89 -55.27
CA GLY A 624 -31.78 33.36 -55.42
C GLY A 624 -31.65 34.54 -56.45
N PRO A 625 -30.49 35.17 -56.50
CA PRO A 625 -30.18 36.11 -57.57
C PRO A 625 -30.32 35.41 -58.94
N PRO A 626 -30.74 36.17 -60.01
CA PRO A 626 -30.98 35.60 -61.34
C PRO A 626 -29.87 34.76 -61.86
N ALA A 627 -30.16 33.53 -62.22
CA ALA A 627 -29.18 32.52 -62.67
C ALA A 627 -28.61 32.82 -64.06
N SER A 628 -29.25 33.73 -64.80
CA SER A 628 -28.85 34.05 -66.20
C SER A 628 -27.65 34.97 -66.36
N ALA A 629 -26.99 35.44 -65.26
CA ALA A 629 -25.80 36.27 -65.36
C ALA A 629 -24.58 35.45 -65.74
N PRO A 630 -23.75 35.87 -66.73
CA PRO A 630 -22.52 35.17 -67.10
C PRO A 630 -21.59 34.96 -65.91
N GLY A 631 -20.98 33.75 -65.82
CA GLY A 631 -20.08 33.36 -64.77
C GLY A 631 -20.73 32.95 -63.43
N ARG A 632 -22.06 32.82 -63.40
CA ARG A 632 -22.76 32.25 -62.24
C ARG A 632 -22.97 30.75 -62.37
N ILE A 633 -22.73 30.08 -61.24
CA ILE A 633 -23.04 28.66 -61.11
C ILE A 633 -24.56 28.46 -60.96
N GLN A 634 -25.13 27.64 -61.84
CA GLN A 634 -26.50 27.23 -61.82
C GLN A 634 -26.54 25.85 -61.05
N LEU A 635 -27.14 25.87 -59.87
CA LEU A 635 -27.36 24.66 -59.09
C LEU A 635 -28.39 23.78 -59.78
N THR A 636 -28.02 22.53 -60.03
CA THR A 636 -28.88 21.56 -60.70
C THR A 636 -29.70 20.73 -59.72
N ASP A 637 -29.18 20.56 -58.50
CA ASP A 637 -29.89 19.89 -57.44
C ASP A 637 -30.97 20.82 -56.87
N ARG A 638 -32.19 20.33 -56.87
CA ARG A 638 -33.36 21.08 -56.34
C ARG A 638 -33.28 21.21 -54.83
N ASP A 639 -32.48 20.44 -54.16
CA ASP A 639 -32.25 20.48 -52.71
C ASP A 639 -31.14 21.43 -52.32
N ALA A 640 -30.32 21.85 -53.28
CA ALA A 640 -29.22 22.77 -53.03
C ALA A 640 -29.71 24.24 -52.95
N VAL A 641 -29.24 24.92 -51.92
CA VAL A 641 -29.59 26.30 -51.64
C VAL A 641 -28.28 27.11 -51.52
N ALA A 642 -28.17 28.15 -52.35
CA ALA A 642 -27.06 29.06 -52.25
C ALA A 642 -27.10 29.85 -50.94
N ARG A 643 -25.95 30.07 -50.31
CA ARG A 643 -25.85 30.78 -49.04
C ARG A 643 -26.53 32.16 -49.02
N ASN A 644 -26.67 32.83 -50.12
CA ASN A 644 -27.30 34.18 -50.24
C ASN A 644 -28.70 34.12 -50.83
N ALA A 645 -29.34 33.00 -50.77
CA ALA A 645 -30.74 32.81 -51.23
C ALA A 645 -31.71 32.81 -50.04
N VAL A 646 -32.97 33.09 -50.36
CA VAL A 646 -34.09 32.91 -49.44
C VAL A 646 -34.72 31.55 -49.71
N LEU A 647 -34.72 30.69 -48.72
CA LEU A 647 -35.39 29.38 -48.75
C LEU A 647 -36.79 29.55 -48.14
N THR A 648 -37.82 29.34 -48.92
CA THR A 648 -39.21 29.30 -48.44
C THR A 648 -39.70 27.86 -48.48
N PHE A 649 -40.26 27.37 -47.40
CA PHE A 649 -40.81 26.01 -47.35
C PHE A 649 -42.11 25.98 -46.55
N SER A 650 -42.99 25.07 -46.90
CA SER A 650 -44.26 24.88 -46.23
C SER A 650 -44.32 23.53 -45.53
N VAL A 651 -44.89 23.52 -44.34
CA VAL A 651 -45.05 22.33 -43.51
C VAL A 651 -46.49 22.16 -43.09
N ARG A 652 -46.93 20.89 -42.97
CA ARG A 652 -48.29 20.54 -42.52
C ARG A 652 -48.19 19.88 -41.15
N ALA A 653 -49.05 20.32 -40.23
CA ALA A 653 -49.20 19.73 -38.92
C ALA A 653 -49.70 18.27 -39.02
N GLN A 654 -49.08 17.39 -38.25
CA GLN A 654 -49.49 15.97 -38.11
C GLN A 654 -49.93 15.67 -36.68
N ASN A 655 -49.17 16.18 -35.72
CA ASN A 655 -49.47 16.05 -34.32
C ASN A 655 -48.90 17.29 -33.58
N PRO A 656 -49.74 18.11 -32.95
CA PRO A 656 -51.20 18.09 -33.05
C PRO A 656 -51.66 18.31 -34.47
N ALA A 657 -52.92 18.01 -34.79
CA ALA A 657 -53.47 18.12 -36.13
C ALA A 657 -53.62 19.55 -36.65
N SER A 658 -53.44 20.56 -35.82
CA SER A 658 -53.44 21.97 -36.14
C SER A 658 -52.42 22.73 -35.30
N PHE A 659 -51.89 23.81 -35.86
CA PHE A 659 -50.98 24.69 -35.16
C PHE A 659 -51.72 25.51 -34.11
N SER A 660 -51.12 25.70 -32.93
CA SER A 660 -51.65 26.48 -31.81
C SER A 660 -51.29 27.96 -31.87
N GLY A 661 -50.30 28.30 -32.68
CA GLY A 661 -49.75 29.65 -32.77
C GLY A 661 -48.56 29.93 -31.84
N HIS A 662 -48.11 28.92 -31.12
CA HIS A 662 -46.91 29.02 -30.27
C HIS A 662 -45.71 28.25 -30.84
N GLU A 663 -45.86 27.68 -32.01
CA GLU A 663 -44.86 26.91 -32.67
C GLU A 663 -43.67 27.76 -33.16
N THR A 664 -42.53 27.17 -33.13
CA THR A 664 -41.32 27.68 -33.78
C THR A 664 -40.70 26.58 -34.64
N ILE A 665 -40.00 26.99 -35.68
CA ILE A 665 -39.22 26.04 -36.50
C ILE A 665 -37.77 26.32 -36.30
N GLU A 666 -37.07 25.35 -35.77
CA GLU A 666 -35.60 25.37 -35.70
C GLU A 666 -35.00 24.78 -36.97
N VAL A 667 -34.00 25.46 -37.52
CA VAL A 667 -33.24 24.99 -38.65
C VAL A 667 -31.76 24.98 -38.29
N THR A 668 -31.07 23.83 -38.53
CA THR A 668 -29.67 23.62 -38.12
C THR A 668 -28.81 23.01 -39.20
N THR A 669 -27.53 23.29 -39.15
CA THR A 669 -26.49 22.59 -39.92
C THR A 669 -26.09 21.27 -39.24
N PRO A 670 -25.38 20.34 -39.91
CA PRO A 670 -24.86 19.12 -39.30
C PRO A 670 -23.99 19.45 -38.05
N GLY A 671 -24.19 18.70 -36.98
CA GLY A 671 -23.49 18.95 -35.73
C GLY A 671 -23.95 20.14 -34.89
N GLY A 672 -25.03 20.86 -35.31
CA GLY A 672 -25.60 21.93 -34.50
C GLY A 672 -24.78 23.21 -34.43
N ALA A 673 -23.71 23.34 -35.23
CA ALA A 673 -22.79 24.50 -35.20
C ALA A 673 -23.47 25.83 -35.55
N PHE A 674 -24.47 25.78 -36.39
CA PHE A 674 -25.25 26.94 -36.78
C PHE A 674 -26.74 26.55 -36.68
N THR A 675 -27.45 27.19 -35.79
CA THR A 675 -28.89 26.97 -35.58
C THR A 675 -29.62 28.31 -35.60
N THR A 676 -30.76 28.33 -36.23
CA THR A 676 -31.66 29.48 -36.26
C THR A 676 -33.09 29.06 -35.94
N THR A 677 -33.85 29.95 -35.32
CA THR A 677 -35.25 29.68 -34.96
C THR A 677 -36.12 30.65 -35.72
N LEU A 678 -37.07 30.12 -36.43
CA LEU A 678 -38.14 30.90 -37.13
C LEU A 678 -39.36 30.93 -36.24
N THR A 679 -39.89 32.13 -36.02
CA THR A 679 -41.02 32.38 -35.18
C THR A 679 -42.11 33.13 -35.98
N LEU A 680 -43.32 33.20 -35.46
CA LEU A 680 -44.41 33.97 -36.10
C LEU A 680 -44.05 35.45 -36.26
N SER A 681 -43.18 35.98 -35.43
CA SER A 681 -42.67 37.36 -35.57
C SER A 681 -41.47 37.45 -36.52
N SER A 682 -40.89 36.36 -36.92
CA SER A 682 -39.65 36.32 -37.73
C SER A 682 -39.56 35.04 -38.58
N GLY A 683 -40.06 35.12 -39.79
CA GLY A 683 -39.86 34.09 -40.81
C GLY A 683 -40.81 32.90 -40.80
N LEU A 684 -41.80 32.85 -39.91
CA LEU A 684 -42.86 31.86 -39.91
C LEU A 684 -44.23 32.56 -40.09
N THR A 685 -45.12 32.01 -40.91
CA THR A 685 -46.47 32.50 -41.14
C THR A 685 -47.41 31.30 -41.19
N LEU A 686 -48.52 31.38 -40.49
CA LEU A 686 -49.56 30.38 -40.60
C LEU A 686 -50.46 30.76 -41.78
N GLU A 687 -50.51 29.90 -42.78
CA GLU A 687 -51.39 30.06 -43.95
C GLU A 687 -52.85 29.65 -43.61
N ASP A 688 -52.95 28.55 -42.89
CA ASP A 688 -54.17 28.05 -42.30
C ASP A 688 -53.86 27.28 -41.00
N PRO A 689 -54.85 26.77 -40.24
CA PRO A 689 -54.58 26.01 -39.01
C PRO A 689 -53.72 24.76 -39.17
N GLN A 690 -53.53 24.23 -40.38
CA GLN A 690 -52.81 23.04 -40.66
C GLN A 690 -51.47 23.26 -41.40
N VAL A 691 -51.34 24.47 -42.02
CA VAL A 691 -50.20 24.76 -42.91
C VAL A 691 -49.46 26.02 -42.44
N ALA A 692 -48.20 25.87 -42.23
CA ALA A 692 -47.28 26.96 -41.92
C ALA A 692 -46.24 27.13 -43.05
N ILE A 693 -45.95 28.38 -43.38
CA ILE A 693 -44.90 28.76 -44.34
C ILE A 693 -43.74 29.38 -43.60
N ALA A 694 -42.56 28.80 -43.80
CA ALA A 694 -41.30 29.25 -43.24
C ALA A 694 -40.46 29.94 -44.33
N SER A 695 -39.95 31.13 -44.07
CA SER A 695 -39.03 31.86 -44.94
C SER A 695 -37.72 32.09 -44.25
N LEU A 696 -36.64 31.54 -44.78
CA LEU A 696 -35.29 31.55 -44.23
C LEU A 696 -34.30 32.26 -45.13
N ASP A 697 -33.87 33.46 -44.75
CA ASP A 697 -32.70 34.09 -45.39
C ASP A 697 -31.42 33.40 -44.90
N THR A 698 -30.88 32.54 -45.72
CA THR A 698 -29.76 31.68 -45.35
C THR A 698 -28.49 32.46 -45.05
N GLY A 699 -28.33 33.64 -45.67
CA GLY A 699 -27.16 34.54 -45.44
C GLY A 699 -27.21 35.20 -44.07
N LYS A 700 -28.38 35.63 -43.66
CA LYS A 700 -28.60 36.28 -42.34
C LYS A 700 -28.59 35.25 -41.21
N ALA A 701 -29.19 34.11 -41.44
CA ALA A 701 -29.36 33.08 -40.42
C ALA A 701 -28.04 32.38 -40.08
N PHE A 702 -27.20 32.07 -41.08
CA PHE A 702 -26.02 31.20 -40.88
C PHE A 702 -24.68 31.86 -41.16
N GLY A 703 -24.68 33.09 -41.68
CA GLY A 703 -23.43 33.81 -41.99
C GLY A 703 -22.65 33.22 -43.16
N SER A 704 -21.35 33.53 -43.23
CA SER A 704 -20.53 33.23 -44.42
C SER A 704 -19.88 31.85 -44.40
N SER A 705 -19.85 31.16 -43.26
CA SER A 705 -19.07 29.91 -43.09
C SER A 705 -19.93 28.66 -43.11
N ALA A 706 -21.23 28.77 -42.95
CA ALA A 706 -22.13 27.64 -42.90
C ALA A 706 -22.29 26.94 -44.25
N ALA A 707 -22.26 25.61 -44.22
CA ALA A 707 -22.53 24.76 -45.36
C ALA A 707 -22.96 23.36 -44.90
N GLY A 708 -23.57 22.59 -45.80
CA GLY A 708 -23.93 21.20 -45.58
C GLY A 708 -25.42 20.96 -45.47
N ARG A 709 -25.84 19.75 -45.11
CA ARG A 709 -27.25 19.33 -45.08
C ARG A 709 -28.05 20.00 -43.96
N LEU A 710 -28.92 20.95 -44.26
CA LEU A 710 -29.82 21.57 -43.30
C LEU A 710 -30.90 20.57 -42.88
N ARG A 711 -31.23 20.63 -41.59
CA ARG A 711 -32.35 19.89 -40.98
C ARG A 711 -33.23 20.88 -40.28
N TYR A 712 -34.51 20.59 -40.21
CA TYR A 712 -35.49 21.39 -39.48
C TYR A 712 -36.27 20.49 -38.51
N ARG A 713 -36.80 21.12 -37.48
CA ARG A 713 -37.77 20.52 -36.57
C ARG A 713 -38.75 21.60 -36.11
N ILE A 714 -39.94 21.16 -35.76
CA ILE A 714 -40.91 22.01 -35.09
C ILE A 714 -40.70 21.91 -33.58
N VAL A 715 -40.94 23.02 -32.88
CA VAL A 715 -40.90 23.10 -31.42
C VAL A 715 -42.17 23.78 -30.99
N GLU A 716 -42.96 23.16 -30.10
CA GLU A 716 -44.19 23.66 -29.53
C GLU A 716 -44.07 23.66 -28.01
N ASP A 717 -44.29 24.79 -27.36
CA ASP A 717 -44.18 24.95 -25.90
C ASP A 717 -42.89 24.34 -25.28
N GLY A 718 -41.77 24.44 -25.99
CA GLY A 718 -40.50 23.90 -25.57
C GLY A 718 -40.27 22.41 -25.88
N VAL A 719 -41.31 21.71 -26.37
CA VAL A 719 -41.18 20.31 -26.80
C VAL A 719 -40.76 20.27 -28.26
N ALA A 720 -39.63 19.68 -28.54
CA ALA A 720 -39.06 19.58 -29.88
C ALA A 720 -39.48 18.29 -30.59
N GLY A 721 -39.94 18.43 -31.84
CA GLY A 721 -40.12 17.31 -32.74
C GLY A 721 -38.79 16.74 -33.28
N ASP A 722 -38.93 15.73 -34.15
CA ASP A 722 -37.75 15.08 -34.78
C ASP A 722 -37.17 15.98 -35.87
N TRP A 723 -35.80 15.90 -35.96
CA TRP A 723 -35.09 16.54 -37.05
C TRP A 723 -35.40 15.89 -38.39
N GLN A 724 -35.85 16.67 -39.34
CA GLN A 724 -36.16 16.25 -40.71
C GLN A 724 -35.20 16.93 -41.70
N PRO A 725 -34.82 16.25 -42.82
CA PRO A 725 -34.00 16.87 -43.84
C PRO A 725 -34.75 18.01 -44.52
N LEU A 726 -34.04 19.13 -44.79
CA LEU A 726 -34.61 20.29 -45.42
C LEU A 726 -33.97 20.61 -46.78
N ALA A 727 -32.70 20.90 -46.82
CA ALA A 727 -32.01 21.35 -48.00
C ALA A 727 -30.50 21.15 -47.84
N ILE A 728 -29.70 21.40 -48.86
CA ILE A 728 -28.24 21.40 -48.83
C ILE A 728 -27.76 22.85 -49.00
N LEU A 729 -27.20 23.44 -47.96
CA LEU A 729 -26.62 24.80 -48.01
C LEU A 729 -25.23 24.74 -48.64
N VAL A 730 -25.08 25.47 -49.76
CA VAL A 730 -23.82 25.51 -50.49
C VAL A 730 -23.23 26.90 -50.56
N ARG A 731 -21.94 27.01 -50.43
CA ARG A 731 -21.18 28.26 -50.68
C ARG A 731 -20.74 28.28 -52.10
N LEU A 732 -21.03 29.37 -52.79
CA LEU A 732 -20.67 29.56 -54.18
C LEU A 732 -19.41 30.43 -54.28
N PRO A 733 -18.43 30.07 -55.13
CA PRO A 733 -17.31 30.96 -55.47
C PRO A 733 -17.86 32.08 -56.40
N VAL A 734 -17.14 33.21 -56.41
CA VAL A 734 -17.41 34.29 -57.36
C VAL A 734 -16.50 34.09 -58.56
N LEU A 735 -17.07 33.64 -59.67
CA LEU A 735 -16.33 33.50 -60.95
C LEU A 735 -16.45 34.82 -61.71
N ARG A 736 -15.32 35.35 -62.21
CA ARG A 736 -15.28 36.68 -62.83
C ARG A 736 -15.03 36.62 -64.32
N ASP A 737 -13.94 36.01 -64.76
CA ASP A 737 -13.51 36.03 -66.15
C ASP A 737 -12.91 34.67 -66.55
N LEU A 738 -13.18 34.24 -67.76
CA LEU A 738 -12.64 33.03 -68.33
C LEU A 738 -11.87 33.43 -69.63
N ARG A 739 -10.53 33.29 -69.60
CA ARG A 739 -9.68 33.59 -70.77
C ARG A 739 -9.15 32.28 -71.34
N CYS A 740 -9.53 32.04 -72.60
CA CYS A 740 -9.13 30.88 -73.31
C CYS A 740 -8.16 31.29 -74.43
N PRO A 741 -7.02 30.58 -74.59
CA PRO A 741 -6.13 30.73 -75.73
C PRO A 741 -6.83 30.19 -76.97
N THR A 742 -6.45 30.65 -78.20
CA THR A 742 -6.95 30.11 -79.44
C THR A 742 -6.52 28.68 -79.72
N ASP A 743 -5.38 28.27 -79.14
CA ASP A 743 -4.90 26.90 -79.16
C ASP A 743 -5.70 26.03 -78.16
N LEU A 744 -6.52 25.13 -78.64
CA LEU A 744 -7.34 24.21 -77.87
C LEU A 744 -6.55 23.27 -77.02
N GLY A 745 -5.27 23.08 -77.29
CA GLY A 745 -4.37 22.22 -76.45
C GLY A 745 -3.87 22.87 -75.17
N ARG A 746 -4.09 24.22 -74.99
CA ARG A 746 -3.71 24.95 -73.79
C ARG A 746 -4.90 25.21 -72.91
N PRO A 747 -4.82 25.01 -71.60
CA PRO A 747 -5.97 25.22 -70.71
C PRO A 747 -6.33 26.73 -70.63
N CYS A 748 -7.63 26.97 -70.44
CA CYS A 748 -8.17 28.28 -70.11
C CYS A 748 -7.80 28.73 -68.70
N LYS A 749 -7.77 30.04 -68.42
CA LYS A 749 -7.58 30.64 -67.11
C LYS A 749 -8.91 31.18 -66.61
N LEU A 750 -9.42 30.56 -65.59
CA LEU A 750 -10.62 31.00 -64.84
C LEU A 750 -10.16 31.89 -63.67
N SER A 751 -10.57 33.12 -63.64
CA SER A 751 -10.29 34.01 -62.51
C SER A 751 -11.54 34.16 -61.62
N GLY A 752 -11.32 34.31 -60.28
CA GLY A 752 -12.42 34.42 -59.34
C GLY A 752 -11.96 34.60 -57.91
N ALA A 753 -12.91 34.63 -57.01
CA ALA A 753 -12.71 34.61 -55.55
C ALA A 753 -13.39 33.39 -54.92
N GLY A 754 -12.73 32.84 -53.93
CA GLY A 754 -13.28 31.64 -53.25
C GLY A 754 -13.18 30.38 -54.10
N LEU A 755 -12.20 30.28 -55.01
CA LEU A 755 -12.03 29.11 -55.90
C LEU A 755 -11.79 27.80 -55.15
N PHE A 756 -11.37 27.88 -53.91
CA PHE A 756 -11.25 26.70 -53.00
C PHE A 756 -12.61 26.04 -52.70
N LEU A 757 -13.73 26.68 -52.96
CA LEU A 757 -15.06 26.10 -52.83
C LEU A 757 -15.41 25.11 -53.92
N LEU A 758 -14.65 25.10 -55.00
CA LEU A 758 -14.76 24.13 -56.09
C LEU A 758 -14.08 22.83 -55.71
N ASN A 759 -14.70 21.69 -56.02
CA ASN A 759 -14.10 20.38 -55.93
C ASN A 759 -13.41 20.03 -57.27
N ALA A 760 -14.13 20.16 -58.38
CA ALA A 760 -13.63 19.85 -59.71
C ALA A 760 -14.43 20.66 -60.77
N LEU A 761 -13.80 20.87 -61.91
CA LEU A 761 -14.39 21.44 -63.12
C LEU A 761 -14.10 20.54 -64.33
N SER A 762 -15.05 20.40 -65.24
CA SER A 762 -14.90 19.67 -66.47
C SER A 762 -15.64 20.40 -67.60
N ASN A 763 -15.34 20.06 -68.82
CA ASN A 763 -16.11 20.41 -70.00
C ASN A 763 -17.13 19.38 -70.43
N ASP A 764 -17.17 18.29 -69.71
CA ASP A 764 -18.12 17.20 -69.89
C ASP A 764 -18.86 16.88 -68.56
N PRO A 765 -20.14 16.41 -68.59
CA PRO A 765 -20.90 16.09 -67.40
C PRO A 765 -20.45 14.81 -66.68
N ALA A 766 -19.67 13.93 -67.34
CA ALA A 766 -19.14 12.68 -66.74
C ALA A 766 -17.85 12.91 -65.98
N PHE A 767 -17.22 14.09 -66.11
CA PHE A 767 -15.97 14.49 -65.45
C PHE A 767 -14.77 13.58 -65.85
N GLU A 768 -14.77 13.05 -67.12
CA GLU A 768 -13.67 12.21 -67.59
C GLU A 768 -12.34 12.99 -67.70
N HIS A 769 -12.43 14.29 -68.04
CA HIS A 769 -11.27 15.18 -68.14
C HIS A 769 -11.33 16.30 -67.07
N ALA A 770 -11.61 15.94 -65.88
CA ALA A 770 -11.81 16.88 -64.77
C ALA A 770 -10.50 17.47 -64.24
N VAL A 771 -10.51 18.78 -64.04
CA VAL A 771 -9.48 19.46 -63.27
C VAL A 771 -9.96 19.53 -61.82
N ARG A 772 -9.24 18.81 -60.96
CA ARG A 772 -9.48 18.84 -59.50
C ARG A 772 -8.85 20.06 -58.87
N VAL A 773 -9.55 20.73 -57.99
CA VAL A 773 -9.05 21.85 -57.19
C VAL A 773 -8.49 21.31 -55.90
N PRO A 774 -7.19 21.52 -55.56
CA PRO A 774 -6.60 21.06 -54.32
C PRO A 774 -7.32 21.66 -53.10
N ASP A 775 -7.27 20.94 -51.97
CA ASP A 775 -7.84 21.44 -50.73
C ASP A 775 -7.07 22.70 -50.29
N GLY A 776 -7.84 23.70 -49.83
CA GLY A 776 -7.24 24.96 -49.38
C GLY A 776 -6.59 25.77 -50.48
N PHE A 777 -6.98 25.56 -51.75
CA PHE A 777 -6.46 26.32 -52.89
C PHE A 777 -6.49 27.85 -52.68
N PRO A 778 -5.36 28.55 -52.52
CA PRO A 778 -5.33 29.95 -52.17
C PRO A 778 -5.41 30.90 -53.39
N GLY A 779 -5.33 30.32 -54.60
CA GLY A 779 -5.21 31.09 -55.82
C GLY A 779 -6.52 31.79 -56.27
N SER A 780 -6.41 32.91 -56.95
CA SER A 780 -7.51 33.59 -57.59
C SER A 780 -7.66 33.25 -59.07
N VAL A 781 -6.81 32.41 -59.60
CA VAL A 781 -6.78 31.95 -61.02
C VAL A 781 -6.56 30.41 -61.05
N LEU A 782 -7.44 29.74 -61.75
CA LEU A 782 -7.42 28.28 -61.93
C LEU A 782 -7.28 27.95 -63.43
N SER A 783 -6.47 26.95 -63.77
CA SER A 783 -6.41 26.41 -65.13
C SER A 783 -7.54 25.41 -65.30
N VAL A 784 -8.39 25.61 -66.30
CA VAL A 784 -9.58 24.81 -66.55
C VAL A 784 -9.64 24.36 -68.04
N PRO A 785 -10.36 23.28 -68.42
CA PRO A 785 -10.51 22.88 -69.79
C PRO A 785 -11.30 23.93 -70.60
N HIS A 786 -11.21 23.89 -71.90
CA HIS A 786 -11.99 24.74 -72.81
C HIS A 786 -13.50 24.44 -72.63
N PRO A 787 -14.34 25.46 -72.49
CA PRO A 787 -15.76 25.23 -72.36
C PRO A 787 -16.34 24.66 -73.66
N VAL A 788 -17.34 23.78 -73.56
CA VAL A 788 -18.11 23.29 -74.69
C VAL A 788 -19.38 24.14 -74.73
N ASP A 789 -19.72 24.71 -75.86
CA ASP A 789 -20.88 25.63 -76.06
C ASP A 789 -20.92 26.81 -75.03
N GLY A 790 -19.68 27.26 -74.60
CA GLY A 790 -19.58 28.29 -73.56
C GLY A 790 -19.95 27.83 -72.14
N ARG A 791 -19.99 26.53 -71.87
CA ARG A 791 -20.38 25.92 -70.63
C ARG A 791 -19.26 25.11 -70.02
N LEU A 792 -19.13 25.16 -68.68
CA LEU A 792 -18.35 24.25 -67.85
C LEU A 792 -19.24 23.61 -66.80
N PHE A 793 -18.95 22.36 -66.50
CA PHE A 793 -19.54 21.58 -65.40
C PHE A 793 -18.68 21.74 -64.17
N VAL A 794 -19.33 21.87 -62.99
CA VAL A 794 -18.68 22.20 -61.73
C VAL A 794 -19.18 21.27 -60.64
N LYS A 795 -18.31 20.75 -59.85
CA LYS A 795 -18.67 20.13 -58.56
C LYS A 795 -18.23 21.04 -57.44
N LEU A 796 -19.15 21.31 -56.49
CA LEU A 796 -18.87 22.07 -55.32
C LEU A 796 -18.35 21.18 -54.20
N ARG A 797 -17.52 21.71 -53.33
CA ARG A 797 -17.06 20.97 -52.11
C ARG A 797 -18.17 20.69 -51.15
N ASP A 798 -19.11 21.65 -51.03
CA ASP A 798 -20.25 21.53 -50.08
C ASP A 798 -21.30 20.54 -50.59
N ASP A 799 -21.29 20.23 -51.88
CA ASP A 799 -22.09 19.16 -52.50
C ASP A 799 -21.35 18.51 -53.68
N PRO A 800 -20.41 17.58 -53.40
CA PRO A 800 -19.58 16.95 -54.42
C PRO A 800 -20.36 15.94 -55.28
N SER A 801 -21.60 15.58 -54.88
CA SER A 801 -22.45 14.65 -55.62
C SER A 801 -23.18 15.31 -56.80
N ALA A 802 -23.52 16.58 -56.68
CA ALA A 802 -24.18 17.33 -57.74
C ALA A 802 -23.19 17.78 -58.82
N VAL A 803 -23.71 17.83 -60.03
CA VAL A 803 -23.00 18.38 -61.21
C VAL A 803 -23.72 19.67 -61.64
N ASP A 804 -23.12 20.78 -61.21
CA ASP A 804 -23.64 22.11 -61.50
C ASP A 804 -23.12 22.68 -62.79
N LEU A 805 -23.74 23.71 -63.32
CA LEU A 805 -23.42 24.31 -64.59
C LEU A 805 -23.02 25.78 -64.47
N VAL A 806 -21.98 26.19 -65.18
CA VAL A 806 -21.63 27.62 -65.36
C VAL A 806 -21.50 27.98 -66.85
N ALA A 807 -22.21 29.02 -67.24
CA ALA A 807 -22.15 29.56 -68.59
C ALA A 807 -21.32 30.83 -68.63
N PHE A 808 -20.43 30.98 -69.58
CA PHE A 808 -19.65 32.17 -69.83
C PHE A 808 -20.11 32.77 -71.17
N ALA A 809 -20.28 34.12 -71.26
CA ALA A 809 -20.58 34.82 -72.50
C ALA A 809 -19.43 34.63 -73.51
N GLY A 810 -19.75 34.01 -74.66
CA GLY A 810 -18.77 33.74 -75.69
C GLY A 810 -18.16 35.06 -76.29
N LYS A 811 -17.01 35.45 -75.77
CA LYS A 811 -16.03 36.24 -76.51
C LYS A 811 -14.69 35.55 -76.34
N ALA A 812 -14.24 34.84 -77.43
CA ALA A 812 -12.83 34.54 -77.58
C ALA A 812 -12.07 35.85 -77.68
N SER A 813 -11.49 36.30 -76.61
CA SER A 813 -10.57 37.45 -76.58
C SER A 813 -9.24 36.96 -77.13
N ALA A 814 -8.99 37.20 -78.41
CA ALA A 814 -7.67 37.04 -78.98
C ALA A 814 -6.73 38.00 -78.23
N SER A 815 -5.73 37.46 -77.53
CA SER A 815 -4.62 38.24 -77.05
C SER A 815 -3.92 38.86 -78.23
N PRO A 816 -3.68 40.19 -78.30
CA PRO A 816 -2.90 40.80 -79.40
C PRO A 816 -1.51 40.21 -79.35
N SER A 817 -1.18 39.60 -80.48
CA SER A 817 0.23 39.27 -80.81
C SER A 817 1.01 40.56 -80.79
N ALA A 818 2.03 40.70 -80.00
CA ALA A 818 3.02 41.78 -80.07
C ALA A 818 3.73 41.78 -81.46
N ALA A 819 3.29 42.67 -82.27
CA ALA A 819 4.04 43.00 -83.49
C ALA A 819 5.34 43.75 -83.07
N LEU A 820 6.44 43.11 -83.27
CA LEU A 820 7.78 43.80 -83.31
C LEU A 820 7.73 44.86 -84.39
N ALA A 821 7.68 46.10 -84.00
CA ALA A 821 8.07 47.22 -84.90
C ALA A 821 9.56 47.28 -84.95
N ILE A 822 10.10 47.02 -86.10
CA ILE A 822 11.50 47.42 -86.51
C ILE A 822 11.40 48.81 -86.99
N ASP A 823 12.03 49.77 -86.31
CA ASP A 823 12.26 51.12 -86.77
C ASP A 823 13.60 51.11 -87.60
N PRO A 824 13.60 51.75 -88.74
CA PRO A 824 14.85 52.07 -89.45
C PRO A 824 15.26 53.57 -89.22
N GLU A 825 16.32 53.73 -88.64
CA GLU A 825 17.46 54.66 -88.76
C GLU A 825 18.07 54.96 -87.40
#